data_c2e17f814e5470c64f747809f7d2692d
#
_entry.id   c2e17f814e5470c64f747809f7d2692d
#
_cell.length_a   1.000
_cell.length_b   1.000
_cell.length_c   1.000
_cell.angle_alpha   90.00
_cell.angle_beta   90.00
_cell.angle_gamma   90.00
#
_symmetry.space_group_name_H-M   'P 1'
#
loop_
_entity.id
_entity.type
_entity.pdbx_description
1 polymer ?
#
loop_
_entity_poly.entity_id
_entity_poly.type
_entity_poly.pdbx_seq_one_letter_code
_entity_poly.pdbx_strand_id
1 'polypeptide(L)'
;MRTDAACRAFVARAAAAGTSREGPRHRDHVLPLTEPLAGLLGRAPGTPVTVRLPRPDAAPALRTWESEAEILRAVHRVLPRAPECLAAGEGYVIHSHVDGRTADQGPPPEDFAALLAALAQVRRTALPPLPPHWPRNHTDSQGFLRTLAHLADRQIRRADWRRYGGLFTALGVPEDALTRFAERVPALTRRPYVLLHGDLRRAQLILADDGLHCTGWELASYGDPLYDLAVHLVRARRPEPERAALVRAWAEAVARARPAAVAGLGKDLPHYLALEHAQSLYTDVVRAVRALARSFDPESLERATAVVGDALRAATEPLRLGRVPGADEIERILFRRGAARPGPRPRAIAWTPDRRVPEHPGFPHHAVADALFLEGAAPAERVFKGAAHLTTVLRVPGTGFPVVVRREVTVVLRRERSFLSEHAVLAAIERSGVPVAAPRVLALGTSHAADPAHRYRGDRFAVHTYEGGRDLGRRPDHPVDGLRPHEADHLVDQLAALTGVDPAGIDPLGGRPGFYGWLSEQLVALVEALPRQSQQTARFLGLPDAPRLREILARHRVSDRAPALLHGDLNPWNLVRRDDGPALTLIDWEMALVGDPLYELVRHMHLTPTRPEIRDRMFRRWAARLDARHTHDWQRDWRVYRWIELVRSAYVDLDRLVTGSSLDAPNVRRAVASYGMTLAAATASLGLSGRPWGLPRLGLPRLGLG
;
A
#
# COMPACT_ATOMS: atom_id res chain seq x y z
N MET A 1 12.60 1.48 47.90
CA MET A 1 13.94 2.12 47.65
C MET A 1 15.09 1.12 47.59
N ARG A 2 15.40 0.31 48.65
CA ARG A 2 16.54 -0.63 48.62
C ARG A 2 16.44 -1.70 47.53
N THR A 3 15.27 -2.33 47.38
CA THR A 3 15.05 -3.38 46.35
C THR A 3 15.19 -2.83 44.92
N ASP A 4 14.68 -1.65 44.65
CA ASP A 4 14.73 -1.03 43.32
C ASP A 4 16.20 -0.65 42.93
N ALA A 5 17.00 -0.13 43.86
CA ALA A 5 18.41 0.14 43.61
C ALA A 5 19.22 -1.15 43.35
N ALA A 6 18.94 -2.24 44.11
CA ALA A 6 19.59 -3.53 43.93
C ALA A 6 19.19 -4.16 42.55
N CYS A 7 17.91 -4.06 42.15
CA CYS A 7 17.46 -4.50 40.85
C CYS A 7 18.13 -3.74 39.70
N ARG A 8 18.23 -2.41 39.78
CA ARG A 8 18.92 -1.60 38.75
C ARG A 8 20.38 -1.96 38.62
N ALA A 9 21.08 -2.17 39.74
CA ALA A 9 22.49 -2.60 39.73
C ALA A 9 22.65 -3.98 39.08
N PHE A 10 21.73 -4.92 39.37
CA PHE A 10 21.72 -6.26 38.76
C PHE A 10 21.45 -6.19 37.26
N VAL A 11 20.48 -5.36 36.83
CA VAL A 11 20.17 -5.11 35.42
C VAL A 11 21.36 -4.50 34.67
N ALA A 12 22.05 -3.53 35.26
CA ALA A 12 23.26 -2.93 34.67
C ALA A 12 24.34 -4.00 34.46
N ARG A 13 24.54 -4.89 35.44
CA ARG A 13 25.47 -6.03 35.33
C ARG A 13 25.02 -7.00 34.22
N ALA A 14 23.73 -7.30 34.09
CA ALA A 14 23.21 -8.15 33.04
C ALA A 14 23.46 -7.55 31.64
N ALA A 15 23.23 -6.25 31.47
CA ALA A 15 23.48 -5.56 30.21
C ALA A 15 24.99 -5.57 29.82
N ALA A 16 25.90 -5.57 30.82
CA ALA A 16 27.35 -5.63 30.62
C ALA A 16 27.89 -7.07 30.41
N ALA A 17 27.12 -8.12 30.72
CA ALA A 17 27.61 -9.50 30.74
C ALA A 17 27.88 -10.12 29.36
N GLY A 18 27.57 -9.46 28.26
CA GLY A 18 27.91 -9.87 26.89
C GLY A 18 27.11 -11.08 26.34
N THR A 19 26.62 -11.99 27.21
CA THR A 19 25.83 -13.14 26.83
C THR A 19 24.35 -12.83 26.88
N SER A 20 23.72 -12.74 25.71
CA SER A 20 22.29 -12.48 25.64
C SER A 20 21.65 -13.26 24.48
N ARG A 21 20.39 -13.62 24.66
CA ARG A 21 19.55 -14.11 23.60
C ARG A 21 18.79 -12.93 22.99
N GLU A 22 19.06 -12.65 21.74
CA GLU A 22 18.35 -11.57 21.03
C GLU A 22 16.99 -12.04 20.51
N GLY A 23 15.93 -11.45 21.04
CA GLY A 23 14.60 -11.52 20.49
C GLY A 23 14.27 -10.33 19.57
N PRO A 24 13.14 -10.35 18.88
CA PRO A 24 12.76 -9.25 17.98
C PRO A 24 12.43 -7.95 18.71
N ARG A 25 12.06 -7.99 19.99
CA ARG A 25 11.65 -6.85 20.80
C ARG A 25 12.43 -6.69 22.09
N HIS A 26 13.03 -7.76 22.58
CA HIS A 26 13.78 -7.78 23.83
C HIS A 26 15.12 -8.50 23.65
N ARG A 27 16.02 -8.20 24.58
CA ARG A 27 17.26 -8.92 24.80
C ARG A 27 17.14 -9.58 26.17
N ASP A 28 17.24 -10.90 26.22
CA ASP A 28 17.10 -11.70 27.43
C ASP A 28 18.50 -12.15 27.90
N HIS A 29 18.85 -11.79 29.13
CA HIS A 29 20.11 -12.18 29.78
C HIS A 29 19.81 -13.17 30.89
N VAL A 30 20.49 -14.31 30.91
CA VAL A 30 20.35 -15.30 31.97
C VAL A 30 21.55 -15.18 32.91
N LEU A 31 21.29 -14.92 34.20
CA LEU A 31 22.30 -14.77 35.23
C LEU A 31 21.85 -15.40 36.54
N PRO A 32 22.81 -15.89 37.37
CA PRO A 32 22.52 -16.29 38.74
C PRO A 32 22.25 -15.06 39.63
N LEU A 33 21.26 -15.16 40.49
CA LEU A 33 20.98 -14.12 41.48
C LEU A 33 22.18 -13.91 42.43
N THR A 34 22.53 -12.64 42.67
CA THR A 34 23.51 -12.26 43.68
C THR A 34 22.90 -12.32 45.07
N GLU A 35 23.72 -12.61 46.08
CA GLU A 35 23.27 -12.77 47.47
C GLU A 35 22.40 -11.61 47.98
N PRO A 36 22.75 -10.31 47.76
CA PRO A 36 21.94 -9.21 48.22
C PRO A 36 20.55 -9.17 47.54
N LEU A 37 20.51 -9.48 46.26
CA LEU A 37 19.22 -9.43 45.50
C LEU A 37 18.38 -10.68 45.78
N ALA A 38 19.00 -11.84 45.92
CA ALA A 38 18.33 -13.12 46.25
C ALA A 38 17.54 -13.02 47.56
N GLY A 39 18.18 -12.47 48.61
CA GLY A 39 17.49 -12.22 49.88
C GLY A 39 16.34 -11.25 49.79
N LEU A 40 16.45 -10.18 48.99
CA LEU A 40 15.37 -9.17 48.75
C LEU A 40 14.19 -9.79 47.98
N LEU A 41 14.45 -10.75 47.12
CA LEU A 41 13.42 -11.43 46.28
C LEU A 41 12.91 -12.72 46.91
N GLY A 42 13.40 -13.13 48.10
CA GLY A 42 13.00 -14.37 48.78
C GLY A 42 13.43 -15.61 48.04
N ARG A 43 14.59 -15.60 47.39
CA ARG A 43 15.17 -16.71 46.60
C ARG A 43 16.55 -17.09 47.12
N ALA A 44 16.98 -18.31 46.75
CA ALA A 44 18.35 -18.74 47.06
C ALA A 44 19.37 -18.00 46.18
N PRO A 45 20.54 -17.62 46.74
CA PRO A 45 21.66 -17.12 45.93
C PRO A 45 22.05 -18.14 44.85
N GLY A 46 22.45 -17.65 43.68
CA GLY A 46 22.80 -18.52 42.54
C GLY A 46 21.60 -19.01 41.72
N THR A 47 20.34 -18.82 42.17
CA THR A 47 19.16 -19.17 41.35
C THR A 47 19.21 -18.46 39.99
N PRO A 48 19.11 -19.18 38.86
CA PRO A 48 19.11 -18.58 37.55
C PRO A 48 17.83 -17.77 37.34
N VAL A 49 17.99 -16.53 36.83
CA VAL A 49 16.88 -15.65 36.45
C VAL A 49 17.12 -15.08 35.08
N THR A 50 16.05 -14.70 34.41
CA THR A 50 16.11 -14.00 33.12
C THR A 50 15.84 -12.51 33.34
N VAL A 51 16.80 -11.67 32.93
CA VAL A 51 16.67 -10.22 32.85
C VAL A 51 16.30 -9.87 31.43
N ARG A 52 15.12 -9.33 31.25
CA ARG A 52 14.52 -8.97 29.97
C ARG A 52 14.58 -7.46 29.76
N LEU A 53 15.30 -7.02 28.70
CA LEU A 53 15.51 -5.63 28.38
C LEU A 53 14.85 -5.31 27.03
N PRO A 54 14.03 -4.23 26.91
CA PRO A 54 13.47 -3.85 25.64
C PRO A 54 14.55 -3.34 24.70
N ARG A 55 14.39 -3.63 23.42
CA ARG A 55 15.28 -3.14 22.37
C ARG A 55 14.82 -1.76 21.90
N PRO A 56 15.73 -0.79 21.76
CA PRO A 56 15.39 0.53 21.23
C PRO A 56 14.85 0.51 19.80
N ASP A 57 15.29 -0.49 19.03
CA ASP A 57 14.91 -0.69 17.62
C ASP A 57 13.81 -1.75 17.45
N ALA A 58 13.07 -2.10 18.51
CA ALA A 58 11.99 -3.06 18.45
C ALA A 58 10.92 -2.65 17.44
N ALA A 59 10.47 -3.62 16.63
CA ALA A 59 9.34 -3.38 15.74
C ALA A 59 8.05 -3.19 16.55
N PRO A 60 7.15 -2.30 16.11
CA PRO A 60 5.82 -2.17 16.70
C PRO A 60 5.09 -3.51 16.75
N ALA A 61 4.29 -3.72 17.79
CA ALA A 61 3.54 -4.95 17.97
C ALA A 61 2.16 -4.65 18.58
N LEU A 62 1.24 -5.60 18.36
CA LEU A 62 -0.11 -5.51 18.86
C LEU A 62 -0.13 -5.86 20.37
N ARG A 63 -0.42 -4.88 21.22
CA ARG A 63 -0.50 -5.04 22.68
C ARG A 63 -1.90 -4.77 23.19
N THR A 64 -2.39 -5.66 24.02
CA THR A 64 -3.64 -5.49 24.76
C THR A 64 -3.40 -4.77 26.09
N TRP A 65 -2.33 -5.15 26.78
CA TRP A 65 -1.89 -4.58 28.05
C TRP A 65 -0.51 -3.95 27.89
N GLU A 66 -0.24 -2.90 28.65
CA GLU A 66 1.03 -2.16 28.53
C GLU A 66 2.18 -2.84 29.29
N SER A 67 1.87 -3.50 30.43
CA SER A 67 2.88 -4.06 31.32
C SER A 67 2.96 -5.59 31.22
N GLU A 68 4.07 -6.10 30.69
CA GLU A 68 4.36 -7.56 30.71
C GLU A 68 4.45 -8.09 32.14
N ALA A 69 5.00 -7.31 33.10
CA ALA A 69 5.11 -7.70 34.48
C ALA A 69 3.76 -7.94 35.16
N GLU A 70 2.77 -7.09 34.83
CA GLU A 70 1.41 -7.25 35.35
C GLU A 70 0.76 -8.53 34.84
N ILE A 71 0.93 -8.83 33.55
CA ILE A 71 0.44 -10.05 32.93
C ILE A 71 1.12 -11.28 33.53
N LEU A 72 2.44 -11.28 33.64
CA LEU A 72 3.18 -12.41 34.23
C LEU A 72 2.72 -12.74 35.64
N ARG A 73 2.51 -11.70 36.49
CA ARG A 73 1.99 -11.90 37.86
C ARG A 73 0.58 -12.49 37.87
N ALA A 74 -0.27 -12.07 36.93
CA ALA A 74 -1.63 -12.61 36.82
C ALA A 74 -1.62 -14.05 36.30
N VAL A 75 -0.86 -14.31 35.23
CA VAL A 75 -0.83 -15.60 34.54
C VAL A 75 -0.14 -16.68 35.37
N HIS A 76 1.00 -16.39 36.02
CA HIS A 76 1.73 -17.34 36.84
C HIS A 76 0.88 -17.91 37.99
N ARG A 77 -0.04 -17.12 38.57
CA ARG A 77 -0.95 -17.57 39.63
C ARG A 77 -1.90 -18.69 39.19
N VAL A 78 -2.24 -18.76 37.91
CA VAL A 78 -3.22 -19.70 37.35
C VAL A 78 -2.58 -20.70 36.37
N LEU A 79 -1.39 -20.40 35.90
CA LEU A 79 -0.59 -21.24 35.01
C LEU A 79 0.86 -21.29 35.53
N PRO A 80 1.20 -22.16 36.48
CA PRO A 80 2.52 -22.20 37.11
C PRO A 80 3.69 -22.43 36.15
N ARG A 81 3.43 -22.99 34.96
CA ARG A 81 4.42 -23.15 33.88
C ARG A 81 4.78 -21.82 33.18
N ALA A 82 4.05 -20.75 33.41
CA ALA A 82 4.46 -19.42 32.96
C ALA A 82 5.58 -18.87 33.89
N PRO A 83 6.57 -18.10 33.39
CA PRO A 83 7.59 -17.51 34.23
C PRO A 83 7.00 -16.66 35.36
N GLU A 84 7.60 -16.72 36.55
CA GLU A 84 7.23 -15.84 37.65
C GLU A 84 7.90 -14.49 37.54
N CYS A 85 7.13 -13.40 37.61
CA CYS A 85 7.68 -12.05 37.66
C CYS A 85 8.27 -11.77 39.04
N LEU A 86 9.58 -11.75 39.16
CA LEU A 86 10.31 -11.52 40.42
C LEU A 86 10.44 -10.03 40.72
N ALA A 87 10.78 -9.23 39.71
CA ALA A 87 10.87 -7.78 39.82
C ALA A 87 10.61 -7.13 38.45
N ALA A 88 10.17 -5.88 38.48
CA ALA A 88 10.02 -5.06 37.28
C ALA A 88 10.26 -3.60 37.61
N GLY A 89 10.77 -2.85 36.63
CA GLY A 89 10.97 -1.42 36.71
C GLY A 89 10.90 -0.78 35.33
N GLU A 90 11.24 0.49 35.27
CA GLU A 90 11.29 1.20 34.00
C GLU A 90 12.38 0.56 33.09
N GLY A 91 11.93 0.02 31.95
CA GLY A 91 12.83 -0.59 30.97
C GLY A 91 13.39 -1.98 31.30
N TYR A 92 12.84 -2.70 32.29
CA TYR A 92 13.26 -4.08 32.54
C TYR A 92 12.18 -4.93 33.24
N VAL A 93 12.26 -6.25 32.99
CA VAL A 93 11.55 -7.28 33.77
C VAL A 93 12.56 -8.35 34.19
N ILE A 94 12.53 -8.77 35.48
CA ILE A 94 13.27 -9.91 35.99
C ILE A 94 12.25 -11.00 36.31
N HIS A 95 12.39 -12.15 35.66
CA HIS A 95 11.50 -13.30 35.90
C HIS A 95 12.29 -14.60 36.10
N SER A 96 11.63 -15.62 36.64
CA SER A 96 12.22 -16.96 36.80
C SER A 96 12.73 -17.49 35.46
N HIS A 97 13.91 -18.08 35.46
CA HIS A 97 14.40 -18.75 34.26
C HIS A 97 13.62 -20.05 34.01
N VAL A 98 13.29 -20.28 32.74
CA VAL A 98 12.73 -21.58 32.30
C VAL A 98 13.87 -22.37 31.69
N ASP A 99 14.27 -23.42 32.38
CA ASP A 99 15.31 -24.33 31.90
C ASP A 99 14.74 -25.25 30.81
N GLY A 100 15.54 -25.54 29.78
CA GLY A 100 15.11 -26.37 28.66
C GLY A 100 15.67 -25.89 27.31
N ARG A 101 15.27 -26.57 26.24
CA ARG A 101 15.69 -26.23 24.87
C ARG A 101 14.56 -25.53 24.11
N THR A 102 14.92 -24.56 23.28
CA THR A 102 13.95 -23.93 22.36
C THR A 102 13.39 -24.95 21.36
N ALA A 103 12.12 -24.82 21.05
CA ALA A 103 11.45 -25.66 20.07
C ALA A 103 11.77 -25.20 18.61
N ASP A 104 13.06 -25.23 18.22
CA ASP A 104 13.52 -24.66 16.93
C ASP A 104 12.93 -25.39 15.72
N GLN A 105 12.67 -26.69 15.83
CA GLN A 105 11.94 -27.44 14.81
C GLN A 105 10.41 -27.42 15.01
N GLY A 106 9.94 -26.68 16.00
CA GLY A 106 8.55 -26.64 16.48
C GLY A 106 8.26 -27.67 17.54
N PRO A 107 7.30 -27.42 18.46
CA PRO A 107 6.90 -28.36 19.47
C PRO A 107 6.14 -29.53 18.85
N PRO A 108 6.09 -30.73 19.52
CA PRO A 108 5.14 -31.77 19.17
C PRO A 108 3.70 -31.22 19.14
N PRO A 109 2.84 -31.68 18.21
CA PRO A 109 1.47 -31.17 18.11
C PRO A 109 0.66 -31.33 19.39
N GLU A 110 0.87 -32.45 20.12
CA GLU A 110 0.18 -32.77 21.37
C GLU A 110 0.58 -31.81 22.50
N ASP A 111 1.86 -31.51 22.66
CA ASP A 111 2.37 -30.57 23.67
C ASP A 111 1.86 -29.17 23.43
N PHE A 112 1.87 -28.73 22.16
CA PHE A 112 1.32 -27.46 21.76
C PHE A 112 -0.19 -27.37 22.02
N ALA A 113 -0.91 -28.41 21.67
CA ALA A 113 -2.35 -28.50 21.92
C ALA A 113 -2.68 -28.52 23.41
N ALA A 114 -1.89 -29.23 24.25
CA ALA A 114 -2.04 -29.22 25.69
C ALA A 114 -1.81 -27.81 26.30
N LEU A 115 -0.79 -27.10 25.82
CA LEU A 115 -0.55 -25.72 26.24
C LEU A 115 -1.76 -24.84 25.94
N LEU A 116 -2.29 -24.87 24.71
CA LEU A 116 -3.44 -24.05 24.35
C LEU A 116 -4.74 -24.47 25.07
N ALA A 117 -4.90 -25.75 25.37
CA ALA A 117 -6.01 -26.24 26.20
C ALA A 117 -5.91 -25.70 27.64
N ALA A 118 -4.71 -25.58 28.20
CA ALA A 118 -4.49 -24.96 29.51
C ALA A 118 -4.83 -23.45 29.49
N LEU A 119 -4.40 -22.72 28.44
CA LEU A 119 -4.77 -21.30 28.25
C LEU A 119 -6.29 -21.12 28.16
N ALA A 120 -6.99 -22.06 27.50
CA ALA A 120 -8.45 -21.99 27.33
C ALA A 120 -9.22 -22.14 28.65
N GLN A 121 -8.61 -22.63 29.72
CA GLN A 121 -9.23 -22.77 31.03
C GLN A 121 -9.06 -21.55 31.94
N VAL A 122 -8.16 -20.63 31.61
CA VAL A 122 -7.91 -19.45 32.44
C VAL A 122 -9.13 -18.52 32.43
N ARG A 123 -9.62 -18.22 33.62
CA ARG A 123 -10.80 -17.36 33.82
C ARG A 123 -10.44 -15.88 33.66
N ARG A 124 -11.36 -15.11 33.08
CA ARG A 124 -11.21 -13.66 32.89
C ARG A 124 -10.88 -12.91 34.20
N THR A 125 -11.46 -13.32 35.31
CA THR A 125 -11.28 -12.70 36.63
C THR A 125 -9.85 -12.79 37.18
N ALA A 126 -9.03 -13.70 36.63
CA ALA A 126 -7.63 -13.84 36.99
C ALA A 126 -6.70 -12.85 36.26
N LEU A 127 -7.20 -12.15 35.26
CA LEU A 127 -6.41 -11.29 34.35
C LEU A 127 -6.66 -9.80 34.64
N PRO A 128 -5.72 -8.91 34.26
CA PRO A 128 -5.88 -7.47 34.40
C PRO A 128 -7.10 -6.94 33.63
N PRO A 129 -7.61 -5.73 33.96
CA PRO A 129 -8.70 -5.11 33.23
C PRO A 129 -8.43 -5.01 31.73
N LEU A 130 -9.44 -5.26 30.90
CA LEU A 130 -9.33 -5.06 29.45
C LEU A 130 -9.48 -3.58 29.09
N PRO A 131 -8.85 -3.12 28.00
CA PRO A 131 -9.02 -1.77 27.53
C PRO A 131 -10.49 -1.43 27.20
N PRO A 132 -10.91 -0.15 27.35
CA PRO A 132 -12.32 0.25 27.14
C PRO A 132 -12.88 -0.07 25.75
N HIS A 133 -12.02 -0.14 24.73
CA HIS A 133 -12.39 -0.46 23.34
C HIS A 133 -12.50 -1.97 23.06
N TRP A 134 -12.26 -2.82 24.07
CA TRP A 134 -12.43 -4.27 23.93
C TRP A 134 -13.90 -4.66 23.81
N PRO A 135 -14.27 -5.70 23.04
CA PRO A 135 -15.65 -6.15 22.97
C PRO A 135 -16.21 -6.49 24.36
N ARG A 136 -17.34 -5.91 24.73
CA ARG A 136 -17.99 -6.17 26.04
C ARG A 136 -18.52 -7.59 26.15
N ASN A 137 -18.97 -8.15 25.02
CA ASN A 137 -19.41 -9.54 24.95
C ASN A 137 -18.21 -10.46 24.67
N HIS A 138 -17.79 -11.22 25.67
CA HIS A 138 -16.65 -12.12 25.58
C HIS A 138 -16.96 -13.42 24.78
N THR A 139 -17.89 -13.36 23.85
CA THR A 139 -18.15 -14.37 22.82
C THR A 139 -18.25 -13.74 21.42
N ASP A 140 -18.01 -12.45 21.29
CA ASP A 140 -18.09 -11.73 20.02
C ASP A 140 -16.80 -11.89 19.22
N SER A 141 -16.65 -13.03 18.54
CA SER A 141 -15.50 -13.33 17.68
C SER A 141 -15.31 -12.33 16.56
N GLN A 142 -16.40 -11.81 15.95
CA GLN A 142 -16.32 -10.80 14.90
C GLN A 142 -15.81 -9.47 15.44
N GLY A 143 -16.39 -9.01 16.56
CA GLY A 143 -15.94 -7.80 17.24
C GLY A 143 -14.48 -7.88 17.69
N PHE A 144 -14.04 -9.05 18.16
CA PHE A 144 -12.65 -9.30 18.54
C PHE A 144 -11.72 -9.15 17.33
N LEU A 145 -12.00 -9.83 16.21
CA LEU A 145 -11.17 -9.77 15.01
C LEU A 145 -11.09 -8.33 14.44
N ARG A 146 -12.22 -7.60 14.43
CA ARG A 146 -12.24 -6.17 14.06
C ARG A 146 -11.38 -5.32 15.00
N THR A 147 -11.48 -5.56 16.30
CA THR A 147 -10.67 -4.85 17.31
C THR A 147 -9.18 -5.08 17.07
N LEU A 148 -8.76 -6.32 16.80
CA LEU A 148 -7.36 -6.62 16.48
C LEU A 148 -6.90 -5.91 15.20
N ALA A 149 -7.71 -5.87 14.15
CA ALA A 149 -7.38 -5.18 12.91
C ALA A 149 -7.22 -3.65 13.11
N HIS A 150 -8.10 -3.03 13.91
CA HIS A 150 -7.96 -1.62 14.28
C HIS A 150 -6.75 -1.34 15.18
N LEU A 151 -6.41 -2.27 16.07
CA LEU A 151 -5.20 -2.17 16.88
C LEU A 151 -3.95 -2.30 16.01
N ALA A 152 -3.93 -3.24 15.05
CA ALA A 152 -2.84 -3.38 14.10
C ALA A 152 -2.65 -2.09 13.27
N ASP A 153 -3.74 -1.45 12.86
CA ASP A 153 -3.67 -0.15 12.19
C ASP A 153 -3.02 0.92 13.09
N ARG A 154 -3.46 1.04 14.34
CA ARG A 154 -2.97 2.06 15.28
C ARG A 154 -1.55 1.80 15.77
N GLN A 155 -1.26 0.57 16.23
CA GLN A 155 -0.04 0.23 16.97
C GLN A 155 1.08 -0.27 16.05
N ILE A 156 0.77 -0.84 14.88
CA ILE A 156 1.77 -1.36 13.96
C ILE A 156 1.94 -0.42 12.77
N ARG A 157 0.89 -0.20 11.98
CA ARG A 157 1.01 0.61 10.76
C ARG A 157 1.34 2.08 11.09
N ARG A 158 0.51 2.74 11.90
CA ARG A 158 0.67 4.20 12.18
C ARG A 158 1.93 4.51 12.96
N ALA A 159 2.41 3.61 13.82
CA ALA A 159 3.58 3.85 14.66
C ALA A 159 4.83 4.23 13.83
N ASP A 160 5.05 3.55 12.71
CA ASP A 160 6.22 3.76 11.85
C ASP A 160 5.85 4.38 10.49
N TRP A 161 4.59 4.82 10.27
CA TRP A 161 4.11 5.28 8.97
C TRP A 161 4.87 6.48 8.43
N ARG A 162 5.16 7.48 9.27
CA ARG A 162 5.95 8.64 8.85
C ARG A 162 7.29 8.25 8.25
N ARG A 163 7.92 7.21 8.78
CA ARG A 163 9.26 6.76 8.35
C ARG A 163 9.22 5.78 7.18
N TYR A 164 8.22 4.89 7.14
CA TYR A 164 8.17 3.80 6.17
C TYR A 164 6.97 3.86 5.22
N GLY A 165 6.04 4.77 5.42
CA GLY A 165 4.83 4.85 4.60
C GLY A 165 5.13 5.10 3.12
N GLY A 166 6.15 5.91 2.79
CA GLY A 166 6.61 6.08 1.41
C GLY A 166 7.08 4.77 0.76
N LEU A 167 7.78 3.92 1.54
CA LEU A 167 8.15 2.58 1.09
C LEU A 167 6.93 1.70 0.85
N PHE A 168 5.96 1.68 1.78
CA PHE A 168 4.72 0.90 1.60
C PHE A 168 3.92 1.38 0.40
N THR A 169 3.84 2.68 0.18
CA THR A 169 3.23 3.26 -1.03
C THR A 169 3.93 2.78 -2.29
N ALA A 170 5.27 2.80 -2.33
CA ALA A 170 6.05 2.31 -3.46
C ALA A 170 5.80 0.81 -3.73
N LEU A 171 5.68 0.01 -2.66
CA LEU A 171 5.37 -1.42 -2.72
C LEU A 171 3.90 -1.72 -3.09
N GLY A 172 3.04 -0.70 -3.25
CA GLY A 172 1.63 -0.88 -3.61
C GLY A 172 0.71 -1.20 -2.44
N VAL A 173 1.12 -0.90 -1.20
CA VAL A 173 0.30 -1.10 0.00
C VAL A 173 -0.42 0.20 0.35
N PRO A 174 -1.76 0.27 0.20
CA PRO A 174 -2.52 1.47 0.52
C PRO A 174 -2.51 1.80 2.02
N GLU A 175 -2.58 3.09 2.34
CA GLU A 175 -2.59 3.57 3.73
C GLU A 175 -3.78 3.01 4.54
N ASP A 176 -4.93 2.86 3.91
CA ASP A 176 -6.19 2.41 4.52
C ASP A 176 -6.40 0.89 4.49
N ALA A 177 -5.39 0.10 4.09
CA ALA A 177 -5.55 -1.32 3.83
C ALA A 177 -6.05 -2.13 5.05
N LEU A 178 -5.52 -1.86 6.27
CA LEU A 178 -5.98 -2.52 7.50
C LEU A 178 -7.37 -2.04 7.94
N THR A 179 -7.69 -0.78 7.76
CA THR A 179 -9.04 -0.24 8.03
C THR A 179 -10.08 -0.92 7.14
N ARG A 180 -9.81 -1.01 5.85
CA ARG A 180 -10.66 -1.74 4.89
C ARG A 180 -10.74 -3.24 5.19
N PHE A 181 -9.68 -3.83 5.72
CA PHE A 181 -9.73 -5.22 6.20
C PHE A 181 -10.74 -5.36 7.34
N ALA A 182 -10.67 -4.49 8.36
CA ALA A 182 -11.58 -4.50 9.52
C ALA A 182 -13.06 -4.35 9.10
N GLU A 183 -13.35 -3.47 8.14
CA GLU A 183 -14.70 -3.25 7.62
C GLU A 183 -15.29 -4.49 6.92
N ARG A 184 -14.43 -5.32 6.31
CA ARG A 184 -14.85 -6.52 5.57
C ARG A 184 -14.91 -7.79 6.40
N VAL A 185 -14.59 -7.75 7.70
CA VAL A 185 -14.69 -8.93 8.57
C VAL A 185 -16.12 -9.46 8.58
N PRO A 186 -16.36 -10.70 8.12
CA PRO A 186 -17.69 -11.27 8.04
C PRO A 186 -18.24 -11.64 9.42
N ALA A 187 -19.50 -12.05 9.46
CA ALA A 187 -20.05 -12.66 10.67
C ALA A 187 -19.33 -13.98 10.98
N LEU A 188 -18.75 -14.08 12.17
CA LEU A 188 -18.05 -15.25 12.69
C LEU A 188 -18.91 -16.03 13.67
N THR A 189 -18.58 -17.32 13.83
CA THR A 189 -19.15 -18.15 14.88
C THR A 189 -18.73 -17.60 16.24
N ARG A 190 -19.67 -17.45 17.15
CA ARG A 190 -19.39 -17.00 18.52
C ARG A 190 -18.66 -18.10 19.31
N ARG A 191 -17.51 -17.75 19.88
CA ARG A 191 -16.70 -18.61 20.74
C ARG A 191 -16.38 -17.92 22.05
N PRO A 192 -16.35 -18.65 23.15
CA PRO A 192 -15.96 -18.06 24.42
C PRO A 192 -14.50 -17.59 24.35
N TYR A 193 -14.24 -16.39 24.85
CA TYR A 193 -12.89 -15.84 24.95
C TYR A 193 -12.05 -16.64 25.95
N VAL A 194 -10.77 -16.76 25.66
CA VAL A 194 -9.75 -17.43 26.45
C VAL A 194 -8.54 -16.52 26.67
N LEU A 195 -7.63 -16.87 27.56
CA LEU A 195 -6.32 -16.27 27.62
C LEU A 195 -5.57 -16.64 26.34
N LEU A 196 -4.97 -15.64 25.70
CA LEU A 196 -4.13 -15.76 24.53
C LEU A 196 -2.71 -15.32 24.87
N HIS A 197 -1.72 -16.01 24.34
CA HIS A 197 -0.32 -15.59 24.45
C HIS A 197 0.05 -14.50 23.43
N GLY A 198 -0.54 -14.53 22.22
CA GLY A 198 -0.37 -13.54 21.16
C GLY A 198 0.96 -13.58 20.39
N ASP A 199 1.94 -14.40 20.82
CA ASP A 199 3.26 -14.51 20.16
C ASP A 199 3.85 -15.93 20.22
N LEU A 200 3.06 -16.94 19.91
CA LEU A 200 3.48 -18.35 19.96
C LEU A 200 4.39 -18.74 18.79
N ARG A 201 5.51 -18.02 18.64
CA ARG A 201 6.60 -18.39 17.73
C ARG A 201 7.54 -19.40 18.37
N ARG A 202 8.28 -20.19 17.57
CA ARG A 202 9.22 -21.22 18.04
C ARG A 202 10.17 -20.69 19.13
N ALA A 203 10.68 -19.48 18.98
CA ALA A 203 11.60 -18.87 19.92
C ALA A 203 11.01 -18.58 21.32
N GLN A 204 9.69 -18.57 21.47
CA GLN A 204 9.01 -18.36 22.76
C GLN A 204 8.57 -19.67 23.42
N LEU A 205 8.81 -20.80 22.74
CA LEU A 205 8.42 -22.14 23.21
C LEU A 205 9.65 -22.89 23.70
N ILE A 206 9.64 -23.29 24.96
CA ILE A 206 10.72 -24.00 25.64
C ILE A 206 10.22 -25.41 25.98
N LEU A 207 10.91 -26.42 25.47
CA LEU A 207 10.72 -27.82 25.83
C LEU A 207 11.54 -28.12 27.10
N ALA A 208 10.88 -28.22 28.22
CA ALA A 208 11.43 -28.63 29.51
C ALA A 208 11.03 -30.06 29.85
N ASP A 209 11.62 -30.64 30.90
CA ASP A 209 11.35 -32.04 31.32
C ASP A 209 9.89 -32.25 31.73
N ASP A 210 9.22 -31.23 32.24
CA ASP A 210 7.82 -31.28 32.68
C ASP A 210 6.82 -30.87 31.57
N GLY A 211 7.30 -30.59 30.34
CA GLY A 211 6.50 -30.29 29.15
C GLY A 211 6.81 -28.95 28.49
N LEU A 212 5.88 -28.47 27.68
CA LEU A 212 6.05 -27.23 26.92
C LEU A 212 5.71 -26.01 27.75
N HIS A 213 6.66 -25.08 27.84
CA HIS A 213 6.52 -23.77 28.46
C HIS A 213 6.47 -22.68 27.41
N CYS A 214 5.87 -21.54 27.73
CA CYS A 214 5.93 -20.34 26.89
C CYS A 214 6.46 -19.12 27.66
N THR A 215 7.31 -18.35 26.98
CA THR A 215 7.94 -17.13 27.49
C THR A 215 7.53 -15.94 26.62
N GLY A 216 7.76 -14.70 27.09
CA GLY A 216 7.46 -13.50 26.30
C GLY A 216 5.97 -13.15 26.24
N TRP A 217 5.39 -12.90 27.38
CA TRP A 217 3.95 -12.64 27.58
C TRP A 217 3.50 -11.21 27.24
N GLU A 218 4.38 -10.38 26.71
CA GLU A 218 4.10 -8.98 26.41
C GLU A 218 2.96 -8.73 25.41
N LEU A 219 2.64 -9.71 24.55
CA LEU A 219 1.55 -9.65 23.58
C LEU A 219 0.31 -10.44 24.02
N ALA A 220 0.29 -10.88 25.26
CA ALA A 220 -0.87 -11.59 25.79
C ALA A 220 -2.17 -10.80 25.62
N SER A 221 -3.26 -11.50 25.47
CA SER A 221 -4.58 -10.96 25.19
C SER A 221 -5.69 -11.82 25.80
N TYR A 222 -6.93 -11.37 25.70
CA TYR A 222 -8.09 -12.18 26.06
C TYR A 222 -9.13 -12.11 24.93
N GLY A 223 -9.31 -13.25 24.24
CA GLY A 223 -10.12 -13.25 23.01
C GLY A 223 -10.38 -14.64 22.44
N ASP A 224 -10.68 -14.65 21.17
CA ASP A 224 -11.02 -15.87 20.42
C ASP A 224 -9.83 -16.83 20.32
N PRO A 225 -9.98 -18.09 20.72
CA PRO A 225 -8.92 -19.09 20.75
C PRO A 225 -8.27 -19.38 19.38
N LEU A 226 -8.95 -19.10 18.27
CA LEU A 226 -8.38 -19.29 16.93
C LEU A 226 -7.23 -18.32 16.64
N TYR A 227 -7.10 -17.23 17.38
CA TYR A 227 -6.04 -16.25 17.14
C TYR A 227 -4.65 -16.82 17.42
N ASP A 228 -4.44 -17.45 18.60
CA ASP A 228 -3.15 -18.07 18.94
C ASP A 228 -2.77 -19.22 17.99
N LEU A 229 -3.77 -20.01 17.58
CA LEU A 229 -3.56 -21.04 16.57
C LEU A 229 -3.10 -20.42 15.24
N ALA A 230 -3.78 -19.36 14.77
CA ALA A 230 -3.41 -18.69 13.53
C ALA A 230 -2.02 -18.05 13.59
N VAL A 231 -1.68 -17.35 14.69
CA VAL A 231 -0.35 -16.79 14.93
C VAL A 231 0.72 -17.87 14.81
N HIS A 232 0.54 -19.01 15.48
CA HIS A 232 1.51 -20.10 15.41
C HIS A 232 1.63 -20.68 14.01
N LEU A 233 0.51 -20.95 13.32
CA LEU A 233 0.52 -21.54 11.98
C LEU A 233 1.26 -20.65 10.96
N VAL A 234 1.07 -19.32 11.04
CA VAL A 234 1.73 -18.38 10.14
C VAL A 234 3.21 -18.21 10.50
N ARG A 235 3.54 -18.08 11.79
CA ARG A 235 4.91 -17.76 12.24
C ARG A 235 5.84 -18.97 12.25
N ALA A 236 5.31 -20.18 12.48
CA ALA A 236 6.12 -21.40 12.54
C ALA A 236 6.50 -21.94 11.14
N ARG A 237 5.83 -21.49 10.06
CA ARG A 237 6.10 -21.89 8.67
C ARG A 237 6.23 -23.40 8.47
N ARG A 238 5.33 -24.19 9.09
CA ARG A 238 5.35 -25.64 8.98
C ARG A 238 4.84 -26.11 7.61
N PRO A 239 5.32 -27.26 7.09
CA PRO A 239 4.74 -27.95 5.93
C PRO A 239 3.25 -28.28 6.14
N GLU A 240 2.47 -28.35 5.05
CA GLU A 240 1.01 -28.53 5.14
C GLU A 240 0.56 -29.78 5.92
N PRO A 241 1.21 -30.97 5.79
CA PRO A 241 0.82 -32.14 6.58
C PRO A 241 0.96 -31.94 8.09
N GLU A 242 2.02 -31.23 8.53
CA GLU A 242 2.24 -30.90 9.94
C GLU A 242 1.23 -29.86 10.45
N ARG A 243 0.85 -28.90 9.61
CA ARG A 243 -0.17 -27.91 9.94
C ARG A 243 -1.52 -28.58 10.19
N ALA A 244 -1.92 -29.51 9.32
CA ALA A 244 -3.17 -30.25 9.46
C ALA A 244 -3.17 -31.12 10.73
N ALA A 245 -2.05 -31.78 11.05
CA ALA A 245 -1.90 -32.58 12.29
C ALA A 245 -2.02 -31.67 13.53
N LEU A 246 -1.36 -30.50 13.53
CA LEU A 246 -1.41 -29.55 14.63
C LEU A 246 -2.84 -29.00 14.86
N VAL A 247 -3.55 -28.66 13.79
CA VAL A 247 -4.94 -28.17 13.87
C VAL A 247 -5.87 -29.25 14.44
N ARG A 248 -5.69 -30.52 14.06
CA ARG A 248 -6.48 -31.63 14.63
C ARG A 248 -6.18 -31.85 16.13
N ALA A 249 -4.89 -31.92 16.50
CA ALA A 249 -4.48 -32.06 17.89
C ALA A 249 -5.01 -30.93 18.78
N TRP A 250 -4.92 -29.70 18.27
CA TRP A 250 -5.47 -28.52 18.91
C TRP A 250 -7.00 -28.64 19.11
N ALA A 251 -7.73 -28.98 18.04
CA ALA A 251 -9.18 -29.10 18.10
C ALA A 251 -9.62 -30.17 19.15
N GLU A 252 -8.96 -31.31 19.19
CA GLU A 252 -9.25 -32.38 20.16
C GLU A 252 -8.94 -31.96 21.60
N ALA A 253 -7.78 -31.37 21.85
CA ALA A 253 -7.36 -30.97 23.19
C ALA A 253 -8.22 -29.82 23.75
N VAL A 254 -8.46 -28.80 22.94
CA VAL A 254 -9.28 -27.65 23.35
C VAL A 254 -10.75 -28.01 23.46
N ALA A 255 -11.28 -28.92 22.61
CA ALA A 255 -12.67 -29.40 22.74
C ALA A 255 -12.89 -30.15 24.07
N ARG A 256 -11.91 -30.95 24.54
CA ARG A 256 -11.98 -31.61 25.86
C ARG A 256 -12.01 -30.60 27.01
N ALA A 257 -11.25 -29.51 26.91
CA ALA A 257 -11.19 -28.50 27.94
C ALA A 257 -12.39 -27.51 27.88
N ARG A 258 -12.83 -27.15 26.67
CA ARG A 258 -13.86 -26.15 26.44
C ARG A 258 -14.55 -26.36 25.09
N PRO A 259 -15.55 -27.23 24.95
CA PRO A 259 -16.13 -27.68 23.68
C PRO A 259 -16.57 -26.51 22.76
N ALA A 260 -17.16 -25.45 23.32
CA ALA A 260 -17.61 -24.29 22.54
C ALA A 260 -16.46 -23.48 21.91
N ALA A 261 -15.21 -23.65 22.35
CA ALA A 261 -14.05 -22.89 21.85
C ALA A 261 -13.61 -23.32 20.44
N VAL A 262 -13.99 -24.53 20.00
CA VAL A 262 -13.66 -25.06 18.66
C VAL A 262 -14.78 -24.90 17.64
N ALA A 263 -15.92 -24.30 18.04
CA ALA A 263 -17.05 -24.12 17.15
C ALA A 263 -16.67 -23.29 15.90
N GLY A 264 -17.07 -23.76 14.72
CA GLY A 264 -16.81 -23.05 13.45
C GLY A 264 -15.34 -22.98 13.03
N LEU A 265 -14.44 -23.82 13.57
CA LEU A 265 -13.00 -23.86 13.27
C LEU A 265 -12.70 -23.75 11.76
N GLY A 266 -13.23 -24.67 10.96
CA GLY A 266 -12.93 -24.72 9.52
C GLY A 266 -13.41 -23.49 8.73
N LYS A 267 -14.52 -22.88 9.18
CA LYS A 267 -15.09 -21.68 8.55
C LYS A 267 -14.30 -20.42 8.91
N ASP A 268 -13.89 -20.28 10.17
CA ASP A 268 -13.46 -19.00 10.73
C ASP A 268 -11.93 -18.87 10.86
N LEU A 269 -11.17 -19.97 10.96
CA LEU A 269 -9.70 -19.94 11.01
C LEU A 269 -9.06 -19.19 9.85
N PRO A 270 -9.54 -19.30 8.59
CA PRO A 270 -8.99 -18.54 7.48
C PRO A 270 -9.00 -17.02 7.69
N HIS A 271 -9.97 -16.48 8.44
CA HIS A 271 -10.05 -15.04 8.70
C HIS A 271 -8.99 -14.56 9.71
N TYR A 272 -8.63 -15.40 10.68
CA TYR A 272 -7.52 -15.13 11.62
C TYR A 272 -6.16 -15.29 10.94
N LEU A 273 -6.00 -16.27 10.05
CA LEU A 273 -4.80 -16.40 9.21
C LEU A 273 -4.64 -15.16 8.31
N ALA A 274 -5.73 -14.68 7.73
CA ALA A 274 -5.74 -13.48 6.90
C ALA A 274 -5.32 -12.23 7.70
N LEU A 275 -5.82 -12.05 8.95
CA LEU A 275 -5.37 -10.96 9.81
C LEU A 275 -3.87 -11.06 10.11
N GLU A 276 -3.38 -12.26 10.44
CA GLU A 276 -1.96 -12.44 10.77
C GLU A 276 -1.07 -12.15 9.57
N HIS A 277 -1.43 -12.57 8.35
CA HIS A 277 -0.73 -12.19 7.13
C HIS A 277 -0.79 -10.68 6.87
N ALA A 278 -1.94 -10.05 7.08
CA ALA A 278 -2.13 -8.62 6.88
C ALA A 278 -1.24 -7.78 7.83
N GLN A 279 -1.19 -8.11 9.11
CA GLN A 279 -0.37 -7.37 10.08
C GLN A 279 1.12 -7.69 9.98
N SER A 280 1.48 -8.94 9.64
CA SER A 280 2.86 -9.38 9.48
C SER A 280 3.57 -8.65 8.36
N LEU A 281 2.87 -8.27 7.28
CA LEU A 281 3.44 -7.50 6.18
C LEU A 281 4.23 -6.29 6.69
N TYR A 282 3.62 -5.50 7.56
CA TYR A 282 4.25 -4.27 8.07
C TYR A 282 5.50 -4.56 8.89
N THR A 283 5.42 -5.53 9.79
CA THR A 283 6.55 -5.87 10.68
C THR A 283 7.68 -6.57 9.92
N ASP A 284 7.37 -7.42 8.95
CA ASP A 284 8.37 -8.16 8.18
C ASP A 284 9.12 -7.25 7.21
N VAL A 285 8.41 -6.34 6.51
CA VAL A 285 9.04 -5.32 5.64
C VAL A 285 9.96 -4.40 6.45
N VAL A 286 9.47 -3.87 7.58
CA VAL A 286 10.31 -2.99 8.43
C VAL A 286 11.54 -3.72 8.94
N ARG A 287 11.41 -4.99 9.34
CA ARG A 287 12.53 -5.82 9.81
C ARG A 287 13.54 -6.07 8.69
N ALA A 288 13.09 -6.42 7.48
CA ALA A 288 13.95 -6.62 6.32
C ALA A 288 14.75 -5.35 5.99
N VAL A 289 14.08 -4.19 5.98
CA VAL A 289 14.72 -2.90 5.72
C VAL A 289 15.70 -2.51 6.84
N ARG A 290 15.38 -2.78 8.10
CA ARG A 290 16.31 -2.53 9.21
C ARG A 290 17.52 -3.48 9.18
N ALA A 291 17.36 -4.71 8.72
CA ALA A 291 18.46 -5.65 8.49
C ALA A 291 19.36 -5.18 7.33
N LEU A 292 18.77 -4.84 6.19
CA LEU A 292 19.47 -4.23 5.05
C LEU A 292 20.20 -2.95 5.46
N ALA A 293 19.65 -2.27 6.44
CA ALA A 293 20.23 -1.10 7.02
C ALA A 293 21.55 -1.34 7.75
N ARG A 294 21.76 -2.47 8.34
CA ARG A 294 23.01 -2.84 9.03
C ARG A 294 24.08 -3.36 8.06
N SER A 295 23.65 -4.04 7.02
CA SER A 295 24.53 -4.59 5.98
C SER A 295 23.91 -4.31 4.61
N PHE A 296 24.42 -3.28 3.92
CA PHE A 296 23.98 -2.90 2.58
C PHE A 296 24.93 -3.51 1.55
N ASP A 297 24.75 -4.81 1.30
CA ASP A 297 25.47 -5.61 0.33
C ASP A 297 24.50 -6.40 -0.57
N PRO A 298 24.96 -6.94 -1.71
CA PRO A 298 24.10 -7.65 -2.65
C PRO A 298 23.32 -8.81 -2.04
N GLU A 299 23.94 -9.61 -1.17
CA GLU A 299 23.31 -10.78 -0.55
C GLU A 299 22.22 -10.36 0.45
N SER A 300 22.49 -9.31 1.23
CA SER A 300 21.51 -8.73 2.16
C SER A 300 20.32 -8.12 1.42
N LEU A 301 20.56 -7.51 0.24
CA LEU A 301 19.51 -6.97 -0.62
C LEU A 301 18.65 -8.11 -1.21
N GLU A 302 19.26 -9.19 -1.68
CA GLU A 302 18.55 -10.36 -2.20
C GLU A 302 17.67 -11.00 -1.12
N ARG A 303 18.21 -11.21 0.08
CA ARG A 303 17.44 -11.73 1.24
C ARG A 303 16.27 -10.80 1.61
N ALA A 304 16.51 -9.50 1.67
CA ALA A 304 15.45 -8.53 1.95
C ALA A 304 14.37 -8.53 0.87
N THR A 305 14.76 -8.63 -0.40
CA THR A 305 13.84 -8.72 -1.56
C THR A 305 12.95 -9.96 -1.45
N ALA A 306 13.53 -11.11 -1.13
CA ALA A 306 12.78 -12.36 -0.95
C ALA A 306 11.77 -12.24 0.21
N VAL A 307 12.21 -11.75 1.37
CA VAL A 307 11.33 -11.57 2.56
C VAL A 307 10.17 -10.62 2.26
N VAL A 308 10.45 -9.48 1.62
CA VAL A 308 9.41 -8.50 1.26
C VAL A 308 8.45 -9.07 0.23
N GLY A 309 8.96 -9.79 -0.78
CA GLY A 309 8.14 -10.46 -1.79
C GLY A 309 7.20 -11.51 -1.19
N ASP A 310 7.70 -12.34 -0.27
CA ASP A 310 6.89 -13.34 0.44
C ASP A 310 5.79 -12.68 1.28
N ALA A 311 6.14 -11.63 2.03
CA ALA A 311 5.19 -10.89 2.86
C ALA A 311 4.07 -10.25 2.03
N LEU A 312 4.42 -9.63 0.89
CA LEU A 312 3.45 -9.03 -0.03
C LEU A 312 2.51 -10.09 -0.63
N ARG A 313 3.07 -11.22 -1.10
CA ARG A 313 2.26 -12.33 -1.64
C ARG A 313 1.27 -12.88 -0.61
N ALA A 314 1.72 -13.09 0.62
CA ALA A 314 0.86 -13.59 1.70
C ALA A 314 -0.25 -12.61 2.08
N ALA A 315 0.02 -11.29 2.00
CA ALA A 315 -0.94 -10.24 2.33
C ALA A 315 -1.83 -9.81 1.15
N THR A 316 -1.61 -10.30 -0.06
CA THR A 316 -2.31 -9.86 -1.28
C THR A 316 -3.81 -10.03 -1.17
N GLU A 317 -4.28 -11.24 -0.90
CA GLU A 317 -5.70 -11.53 -0.75
C GLU A 317 -6.29 -10.87 0.50
N PRO A 318 -5.69 -11.00 1.71
CA PRO A 318 -6.19 -10.35 2.91
C PRO A 318 -6.39 -8.84 2.78
N LEU A 319 -5.41 -8.13 2.26
CA LEU A 319 -5.46 -6.68 2.10
C LEU A 319 -6.05 -6.22 0.76
N ARG A 320 -6.39 -7.16 -0.13
CA ARG A 320 -6.83 -6.87 -1.51
C ARG A 320 -5.87 -5.92 -2.20
N LEU A 321 -4.60 -6.28 -2.21
CA LEU A 321 -3.59 -5.53 -2.94
C LEU A 321 -3.85 -5.71 -4.45
N GLY A 322 -3.84 -4.62 -5.21
CA GLY A 322 -4.18 -4.68 -6.63
C GLY A 322 -3.14 -5.46 -7.43
N ARG A 323 -1.88 -5.11 -7.29
CA ARG A 323 -0.74 -5.77 -7.93
C ARG A 323 0.41 -5.90 -6.95
N VAL A 324 1.01 -7.07 -6.90
CA VAL A 324 2.27 -7.29 -6.16
C VAL A 324 3.44 -6.97 -7.10
N PRO A 325 4.39 -6.10 -6.70
CA PRO A 325 5.61 -5.85 -7.46
C PRO A 325 6.42 -7.14 -7.67
N GLY A 326 7.05 -7.28 -8.84
CA GLY A 326 8.00 -8.37 -9.10
C GLY A 326 9.29 -8.21 -8.30
N ALA A 327 10.11 -9.27 -8.24
CA ALA A 327 11.36 -9.26 -7.47
C ALA A 327 12.28 -8.11 -7.87
N ASP A 328 12.46 -7.86 -9.17
CA ASP A 328 13.30 -6.77 -9.68
C ASP A 328 12.79 -5.38 -9.26
N GLU A 329 11.47 -5.21 -9.17
CA GLU A 329 10.87 -3.93 -8.75
C GLU A 329 11.04 -3.74 -7.25
N ILE A 330 10.84 -4.79 -6.45
CA ILE A 330 11.08 -4.77 -4.99
C ILE A 330 12.56 -4.47 -4.72
N GLU A 331 13.47 -5.13 -5.44
CA GLU A 331 14.92 -4.89 -5.30
C GLU A 331 15.28 -3.43 -5.56
N ARG A 332 14.77 -2.83 -6.66
CA ARG A 332 14.98 -1.42 -6.98
C ARG A 332 14.47 -0.49 -5.87
N ILE A 333 13.27 -0.75 -5.35
CA ILE A 333 12.70 0.04 -4.25
C ILE A 333 13.55 -0.06 -2.99
N LEU A 334 13.98 -1.26 -2.61
CA LEU A 334 14.81 -1.51 -1.44
C LEU A 334 16.22 -0.95 -1.61
N PHE A 335 16.80 -1.05 -2.81
CA PHE A 335 18.10 -0.45 -3.13
C PHE A 335 18.06 1.06 -2.93
N ARG A 336 17.10 1.77 -3.54
CA ARG A 336 16.95 3.23 -3.35
C ARG A 336 16.78 3.60 -1.87
N ARG A 337 15.99 2.81 -1.14
CA ARG A 337 15.81 3.02 0.31
C ARG A 337 17.10 2.81 1.10
N GLY A 338 17.87 1.80 0.80
CA GLY A 338 19.15 1.52 1.42
C GLY A 338 20.22 2.57 1.10
N ALA A 339 20.23 3.01 -0.15
CA ALA A 339 21.18 4.02 -0.65
C ALA A 339 20.94 5.43 -0.10
N ALA A 340 19.70 5.76 0.29
CA ALA A 340 19.28 7.09 0.79
C ALA A 340 19.71 7.37 2.25
N ARG A 341 20.74 6.70 2.76
CA ARG A 341 21.16 6.83 4.16
C ARG A 341 22.19 7.94 4.35
N PRO A 342 22.02 8.80 5.37
CA PRO A 342 23.08 9.70 5.78
C PRO A 342 24.25 8.88 6.34
N GLY A 343 25.47 9.22 5.94
CA GLY A 343 26.70 8.60 6.43
C GLY A 343 27.93 8.99 5.61
N PRO A 344 29.15 8.70 6.10
CA PRO A 344 30.41 9.06 5.43
C PRO A 344 30.73 8.18 4.20
N ARG A 345 29.81 7.32 3.77
CA ARG A 345 30.02 6.43 2.61
C ARG A 345 29.81 7.19 1.30
N PRO A 346 30.55 6.83 0.21
CA PRO A 346 30.28 7.36 -1.12
C PRO A 346 28.82 7.07 -1.51
N ARG A 347 28.22 7.94 -2.31
CA ARG A 347 26.84 7.77 -2.78
C ARG A 347 26.71 6.45 -3.51
N ALA A 348 25.78 5.62 -3.08
CA ALA A 348 25.56 4.30 -3.68
C ALA A 348 24.79 4.38 -5.01
N ILE A 349 24.14 5.52 -5.32
CA ILE A 349 23.42 5.76 -6.57
C ILE A 349 24.27 6.66 -7.47
N ALA A 350 24.51 6.20 -8.69
CA ALA A 350 25.00 6.97 -9.83
C ALA A 350 23.87 7.11 -10.87
N TRP A 351 24.04 7.96 -11.87
CA TRP A 351 23.06 8.12 -12.94
C TRP A 351 23.72 8.57 -14.24
N THR A 352 23.04 8.28 -15.35
CA THR A 352 23.43 8.67 -16.69
C THR A 352 22.37 9.60 -17.27
N PRO A 353 22.73 10.82 -17.71
CA PRO A 353 21.77 11.77 -18.30
C PRO A 353 21.30 11.29 -19.67
N ASP A 354 20.03 11.58 -19.96
CA ASP A 354 19.49 11.45 -21.31
C ASP A 354 19.78 12.72 -22.10
N ARG A 355 20.46 12.59 -23.24
CA ARG A 355 20.90 13.71 -24.08
C ARG A 355 19.75 14.54 -24.67
N ARG A 356 18.51 14.03 -24.63
CA ARG A 356 17.34 14.75 -25.12
C ARG A 356 16.94 15.93 -24.21
N VAL A 357 17.37 15.89 -22.94
CA VAL A 357 17.15 16.98 -21.98
C VAL A 357 18.50 17.51 -21.54
N PRO A 358 18.91 18.71 -21.98
CA PRO A 358 20.14 19.34 -21.56
C PRO A 358 20.12 19.68 -20.07
N GLU A 359 21.32 19.88 -19.50
CA GLU A 359 21.44 20.31 -18.10
C GLU A 359 20.73 21.67 -17.89
N HIS A 360 19.85 21.70 -16.87
CA HIS A 360 19.08 22.91 -16.56
C HIS A 360 19.91 23.82 -15.63
N PRO A 361 20.10 25.14 -15.97
CA PRO A 361 20.94 26.02 -15.17
C PRO A 361 20.53 26.15 -13.69
N GLY A 362 19.21 26.13 -13.41
CA GLY A 362 18.67 26.16 -12.05
C GLY A 362 18.63 24.80 -11.33
N PHE A 363 19.01 23.71 -12.02
CA PHE A 363 19.00 22.35 -11.47
C PHE A 363 20.15 21.53 -12.07
N PRO A 364 21.39 21.79 -11.67
CA PRO A 364 22.57 21.15 -12.25
C PRO A 364 22.68 19.66 -11.91
N HIS A 365 23.57 18.93 -12.58
CA HIS A 365 23.72 17.48 -12.47
C HIS A 365 23.95 17.00 -11.03
N HIS A 366 24.63 17.78 -10.18
CA HIS A 366 24.82 17.41 -8.77
C HIS A 366 23.49 17.49 -7.99
N ALA A 367 22.60 18.43 -8.31
CA ALA A 367 21.27 18.53 -7.69
C ALA A 367 20.38 17.35 -8.08
N VAL A 368 20.53 16.82 -9.31
CA VAL A 368 19.88 15.57 -9.72
C VAL A 368 20.35 14.40 -8.85
N ALA A 369 21.66 14.27 -8.62
CA ALA A 369 22.22 13.25 -7.75
C ALA A 369 21.72 13.37 -6.30
N ASP A 370 21.56 14.59 -5.80
CA ASP A 370 20.97 14.85 -4.48
C ASP A 370 19.49 14.46 -4.42
N ALA A 371 18.72 14.78 -5.46
CA ALA A 371 17.32 14.36 -5.57
C ALA A 371 17.15 12.85 -5.53
N LEU A 372 17.97 12.11 -6.31
CA LEU A 372 17.95 10.64 -6.34
C LEU A 372 18.36 10.01 -4.99
N PHE A 373 19.27 10.65 -4.26
CA PHE A 373 19.63 10.24 -2.92
C PHE A 373 18.48 10.45 -1.93
N LEU A 374 17.82 11.61 -1.96
CA LEU A 374 16.72 11.96 -1.04
C LEU A 374 15.45 11.17 -1.31
N GLU A 375 15.21 10.78 -2.56
CA GLU A 375 14.00 10.05 -3.00
C GLU A 375 13.74 8.79 -2.17
N GLY A 376 14.75 7.97 -1.94
CA GLY A 376 14.62 6.70 -1.24
C GLY A 376 14.20 6.84 0.23
N ALA A 377 14.42 8.00 0.85
CA ALA A 377 14.09 8.27 2.25
C ALA A 377 12.84 9.13 2.42
N ALA A 378 12.15 9.49 1.33
CA ALA A 378 10.99 10.37 1.37
C ALA A 378 9.88 9.84 2.29
N PRO A 379 9.25 10.70 3.11
CA PRO A 379 8.13 10.32 3.97
C PRO A 379 6.85 10.07 3.16
N ALA A 380 5.88 9.42 3.78
CA ALA A 380 4.65 8.95 3.13
C ALA A 380 3.85 10.04 2.41
N GLU A 381 3.78 11.22 3.01
CA GLU A 381 3.04 12.37 2.47
C GLU A 381 3.62 12.95 1.19
N ARG A 382 4.86 12.54 0.84
CA ARG A 382 5.58 12.99 -0.36
C ARG A 382 5.71 11.93 -1.45
N VAL A 383 5.20 10.72 -1.20
CA VAL A 383 5.27 9.61 -2.16
C VAL A 383 3.88 9.27 -2.65
N PHE A 384 3.69 9.34 -3.97
CA PHE A 384 2.41 9.11 -4.63
C PHE A 384 2.58 8.02 -5.68
N LYS A 385 1.71 7.02 -5.65
CA LYS A 385 1.67 5.98 -6.67
C LYS A 385 0.47 6.16 -7.56
N GLY A 386 0.72 6.48 -8.81
CA GLY A 386 -0.27 6.51 -9.88
C GLY A 386 -0.38 5.17 -10.59
N ALA A 387 -1.15 5.14 -11.67
CA ALA A 387 -1.32 3.94 -12.48
C ALA A 387 -0.02 3.52 -13.18
N ALA A 388 0.79 4.49 -13.61
CA ALA A 388 1.99 4.26 -14.40
C ALA A 388 3.28 4.75 -13.74
N HIS A 389 3.20 5.64 -12.78
CA HIS A 389 4.35 6.27 -12.16
C HIS A 389 4.32 6.22 -10.64
N LEU A 390 5.51 6.08 -10.05
CA LEU A 390 5.78 6.43 -8.66
C LEU A 390 6.37 7.84 -8.66
N THR A 391 5.75 8.74 -7.93
CA THR A 391 6.08 10.17 -7.89
C THR A 391 6.53 10.55 -6.47
N THR A 392 7.70 11.18 -6.35
CA THR A 392 8.25 11.60 -5.06
C THR A 392 8.55 13.09 -5.09
N VAL A 393 7.95 13.85 -4.15
CA VAL A 393 8.15 15.30 -4.03
C VAL A 393 9.30 15.58 -3.08
N LEU A 394 10.26 16.40 -3.51
CA LEU A 394 11.51 16.65 -2.78
C LEU A 394 11.84 18.14 -2.73
N ARG A 395 12.52 18.54 -1.65
CA ARG A 395 13.27 19.79 -1.58
C ARG A 395 14.76 19.46 -1.56
N VAL A 396 15.42 19.78 -2.65
CA VAL A 396 16.86 19.55 -2.80
C VAL A 396 17.64 20.73 -2.19
N PRO A 397 18.65 20.49 -1.35
CA PRO A 397 19.48 21.57 -0.82
C PRO A 397 20.11 22.40 -1.94
N GLY A 398 20.13 23.73 -1.78
CA GLY A 398 20.72 24.66 -2.76
C GLY A 398 19.82 24.99 -3.97
N THR A 399 18.64 24.33 -4.11
CA THR A 399 17.66 24.72 -5.14
C THR A 399 16.58 25.62 -4.52
N GLY A 400 16.14 26.64 -5.26
CA GLY A 400 15.15 27.63 -4.79
C GLY A 400 13.70 27.10 -4.78
N PHE A 401 13.44 25.91 -5.31
CA PHE A 401 12.09 25.36 -5.51
C PHE A 401 12.06 23.83 -5.27
N PRO A 402 10.91 23.26 -4.89
CA PRO A 402 10.74 21.82 -4.79
C PRO A 402 10.63 21.17 -6.17
N VAL A 403 11.01 19.89 -6.22
CA VAL A 403 11.00 19.09 -7.45
C VAL A 403 10.27 17.77 -7.25
N VAL A 404 9.92 17.15 -8.35
CA VAL A 404 9.28 15.84 -8.42
C VAL A 404 10.21 14.88 -9.12
N VAL A 405 10.55 13.77 -8.47
CA VAL A 405 11.17 12.61 -9.12
C VAL A 405 10.06 11.64 -9.52
N ARG A 406 9.97 11.33 -10.81
CA ARG A 406 9.00 10.37 -11.37
C ARG A 406 9.73 9.13 -11.84
N ARG A 407 9.21 7.96 -11.48
CA ARG A 407 9.70 6.65 -11.92
C ARG A 407 8.60 5.85 -12.58
N GLU A 408 8.90 5.23 -13.70
CA GLU A 408 7.96 4.31 -14.33
C GLU A 408 7.73 3.09 -13.42
N VAL A 409 6.46 2.75 -13.18
CA VAL A 409 6.09 1.49 -12.52
C VAL A 409 6.16 0.39 -13.57
N THR A 410 7.11 -0.51 -13.41
CA THR A 410 7.34 -1.61 -14.36
C THR A 410 6.09 -2.50 -14.45
N VAL A 411 5.65 -2.79 -15.69
CA VAL A 411 4.52 -3.70 -15.99
C VAL A 411 3.15 -3.19 -15.49
N VAL A 412 2.80 -1.96 -15.81
CA VAL A 412 1.39 -1.67 -16.06
C VAL A 412 1.11 -2.15 -17.49
N LEU A 413 0.23 -3.12 -17.64
CA LEU A 413 -0.38 -3.42 -18.93
C LEU A 413 -1.24 -2.20 -19.29
N ARG A 414 -0.59 -1.16 -19.83
CA ARG A 414 -1.31 0.02 -20.33
C ARG A 414 -2.21 -0.46 -21.46
N ARG A 415 -3.49 -0.39 -21.26
CA ARG A 415 -4.47 -0.66 -22.31
C ARG A 415 -4.53 0.47 -23.33
N GLU A 416 -4.16 1.66 -22.86
CA GLU A 416 -4.12 2.87 -23.67
C GLU A 416 -2.69 3.19 -24.05
N ARG A 417 -2.47 3.44 -25.33
CA ARG A 417 -1.14 3.77 -25.85
C ARG A 417 -0.79 5.22 -25.55
N SER A 418 0.43 5.46 -25.11
CA SER A 418 1.05 6.79 -25.18
C SER A 418 1.47 7.03 -26.63
N PHE A 419 1.12 8.19 -27.20
CA PHE A 419 1.41 8.53 -28.58
C PHE A 419 2.61 9.48 -28.70
N LEU A 420 2.77 10.36 -27.71
CA LEU A 420 3.84 11.35 -27.67
C LEU A 420 4.72 11.12 -26.46
N SER A 421 5.94 11.65 -26.53
CA SER A 421 6.87 11.63 -25.41
C SER A 421 6.57 12.79 -24.46
N GLU A 422 6.23 12.50 -23.20
CA GLU A 422 5.87 13.52 -22.20
C GLU A 422 6.89 14.67 -22.12
N HIS A 423 8.19 14.34 -22.06
CA HIS A 423 9.23 15.38 -21.99
C HIS A 423 9.29 16.25 -23.26
N ALA A 424 9.01 15.68 -24.44
CA ALA A 424 8.98 16.45 -25.68
C ALA A 424 7.76 17.39 -25.72
N VAL A 425 6.61 16.93 -25.22
CA VAL A 425 5.39 17.71 -25.08
C VAL A 425 5.61 18.90 -24.12
N LEU A 426 6.12 18.64 -22.93
CA LEU A 426 6.40 19.67 -21.93
C LEU A 426 7.40 20.71 -22.45
N ALA A 427 8.47 20.26 -23.11
CA ALA A 427 9.44 21.16 -23.75
C ALA A 427 8.84 21.97 -24.91
N ALA A 428 7.86 21.43 -25.65
CA ALA A 428 7.16 22.17 -26.71
C ALA A 428 6.25 23.24 -26.11
N ILE A 429 5.51 22.93 -25.04
CA ILE A 429 4.69 23.91 -24.31
C ILE A 429 5.56 25.05 -23.77
N GLU A 430 6.68 24.74 -23.13
CA GLU A 430 7.60 25.74 -22.58
C GLU A 430 8.18 26.64 -23.68
N ARG A 431 8.64 26.06 -24.78
CA ARG A 431 9.19 26.82 -25.93
C ARG A 431 8.17 27.70 -26.65
N SER A 432 6.90 27.26 -26.68
CA SER A 432 5.84 28.04 -27.35
C SER A 432 5.46 29.31 -26.59
N GLY A 433 5.78 29.39 -25.29
CA GLY A 433 5.42 30.51 -24.45
C GLY A 433 3.91 30.73 -24.24
N VAL A 434 3.08 29.73 -24.59
CA VAL A 434 1.63 29.81 -24.38
C VAL A 434 1.30 29.80 -22.89
N PRO A 435 0.20 30.45 -22.44
CA PRO A 435 -0.17 30.57 -21.05
C PRO A 435 -0.80 29.26 -20.53
N VAL A 436 -0.06 28.19 -20.57
CA VAL A 436 -0.42 26.87 -20.04
C VAL A 436 0.46 26.57 -18.82
N ALA A 437 -0.18 26.35 -17.68
CA ALA A 437 0.52 25.98 -16.47
C ALA A 437 0.82 24.48 -16.49
N ALA A 438 2.05 24.13 -16.85
CA ALA A 438 2.55 22.76 -16.91
C ALA A 438 3.91 22.67 -16.21
N PRO A 439 4.30 21.49 -15.68
CA PRO A 439 5.64 21.28 -15.12
C PRO A 439 6.73 21.49 -16.16
N ARG A 440 7.90 21.95 -15.72
CA ARG A 440 9.11 21.98 -16.54
C ARG A 440 9.94 20.72 -16.29
N VAL A 441 10.53 20.18 -17.35
CA VAL A 441 11.44 19.06 -17.28
C VAL A 441 12.83 19.58 -16.91
N LEU A 442 13.35 19.15 -15.77
CA LEU A 442 14.67 19.57 -15.25
C LEU A 442 15.77 18.57 -15.57
N ALA A 443 15.43 17.28 -15.57
CA ALA A 443 16.36 16.22 -15.93
C ALA A 443 15.60 14.96 -16.38
N LEU A 444 16.26 14.19 -17.24
CA LEU A 444 15.82 12.86 -17.65
C LEU A 444 17.05 11.94 -17.64
N GLY A 445 16.89 10.70 -17.20
CA GLY A 445 18.03 9.79 -17.17
C GLY A 445 17.72 8.41 -16.64
N THR A 446 18.78 7.67 -16.39
CA THR A 446 18.75 6.33 -15.80
C THR A 446 19.66 6.30 -14.58
N SER A 447 19.10 5.95 -13.42
CA SER A 447 19.88 5.73 -12.20
C SER A 447 20.33 4.28 -12.12
N HIS A 448 21.50 4.04 -11.54
CA HIS A 448 22.09 2.71 -11.36
C HIS A 448 22.92 2.68 -10.07
N ALA A 449 23.35 1.49 -9.65
CA ALA A 449 24.30 1.39 -8.56
C ALA A 449 25.65 1.99 -8.96
N ALA A 450 26.27 2.71 -8.04
CA ALA A 450 27.64 3.19 -8.22
C ALA A 450 28.65 2.04 -8.14
N ASP A 451 28.35 1.01 -7.32
CA ASP A 451 29.14 -0.21 -7.21
C ASP A 451 28.61 -1.27 -8.20
N PRO A 452 29.44 -1.75 -9.16
CA PRO A 452 29.05 -2.80 -10.11
C PRO A 452 28.67 -4.14 -9.48
N ALA A 453 29.07 -4.41 -8.24
CA ALA A 453 28.71 -5.62 -7.51
C ALA A 453 27.21 -5.72 -7.25
N HIS A 454 26.53 -4.59 -7.14
CA HIS A 454 25.07 -4.55 -7.06
C HIS A 454 24.43 -4.78 -8.44
N ARG A 455 23.50 -5.73 -8.53
CA ARG A 455 22.78 -6.06 -9.79
C ARG A 455 21.77 -5.00 -10.24
N TYR A 456 21.64 -3.88 -9.55
CA TYR A 456 20.75 -2.78 -9.90
C TYR A 456 21.10 -2.19 -11.27
N ARG A 457 20.40 -2.68 -12.30
CA ARG A 457 20.75 -2.47 -13.72
C ARG A 457 20.27 -1.15 -14.31
N GLY A 458 19.64 -0.32 -13.54
CA GLY A 458 19.16 0.96 -13.99
C GLY A 458 17.63 1.07 -13.91
N ASP A 459 17.20 2.26 -13.55
CA ASP A 459 15.83 2.61 -13.34
C ASP A 459 15.61 4.01 -13.91
N ARG A 460 14.76 4.11 -14.93
CA ARG A 460 14.48 5.38 -15.60
C ARG A 460 13.82 6.34 -14.63
N PHE A 461 14.18 7.60 -14.74
CA PHE A 461 13.55 8.67 -13.98
C PHE A 461 13.43 9.94 -14.80
N ALA A 462 12.47 10.78 -14.40
CA ALA A 462 12.35 12.16 -14.81
C ALA A 462 12.31 13.05 -13.58
N VAL A 463 12.92 14.22 -13.63
CA VAL A 463 12.80 15.27 -12.61
C VAL A 463 12.06 16.44 -13.21
N HIS A 464 10.95 16.80 -12.57
CA HIS A 464 10.10 17.93 -12.97
C HIS A 464 10.03 18.98 -11.86
N THR A 465 9.63 20.22 -12.20
CA THR A 465 9.22 21.18 -11.18
C THR A 465 7.99 20.66 -10.44
N TYR A 466 7.89 20.99 -9.14
CA TYR A 466 6.71 20.68 -8.33
C TYR A 466 5.69 21.81 -8.42
N GLU A 467 4.46 21.47 -8.78
CA GLU A 467 3.40 22.42 -9.06
C GLU A 467 2.27 22.40 -8.00
N GLY A 468 2.52 21.84 -6.83
CA GLY A 468 1.59 21.87 -5.70
C GLY A 468 1.83 23.03 -4.74
N GLY A 469 1.23 22.94 -3.55
CA GLY A 469 1.36 23.94 -2.50
C GLY A 469 2.78 24.05 -1.93
N ARG A 470 3.07 25.19 -1.26
CA ARG A 470 4.40 25.44 -0.66
C ARG A 470 4.71 24.54 0.53
N ASP A 471 3.67 24.06 1.23
CA ASP A 471 3.78 23.14 2.34
C ASP A 471 3.88 21.69 1.82
N LEU A 472 5.09 21.17 1.78
CA LEU A 472 5.34 19.78 1.36
C LEU A 472 4.92 18.72 2.41
N GLY A 473 4.45 19.12 3.58
CA GLY A 473 3.82 18.24 4.56
C GLY A 473 2.37 17.93 4.25
N ARG A 474 1.78 18.59 3.25
CA ARG A 474 0.41 18.37 2.78
C ARG A 474 0.40 17.77 1.39
N ARG A 475 -0.58 16.91 1.14
CA ARG A 475 -0.79 16.38 -0.22
C ARG A 475 -1.23 17.51 -1.16
N PRO A 476 -0.88 17.42 -2.47
CA PRO A 476 -1.41 18.35 -3.46
C PRO A 476 -2.94 18.41 -3.41
N ASP A 477 -3.52 19.58 -3.55
CA ASP A 477 -4.97 19.78 -3.61
C ASP A 477 -5.47 19.58 -5.05
N HIS A 478 -6.38 18.64 -5.22
CA HIS A 478 -6.96 18.24 -6.49
C HIS A 478 -8.47 18.49 -6.50
N PRO A 479 -9.08 18.93 -7.61
CA PRO A 479 -10.52 19.20 -7.71
C PRO A 479 -11.35 17.90 -7.85
N VAL A 480 -11.21 16.95 -6.89
CA VAL A 480 -11.85 15.63 -6.95
C VAL A 480 -13.38 15.66 -6.91
N ASP A 481 -13.95 16.73 -6.36
CA ASP A 481 -15.40 16.97 -6.29
C ASP A 481 -15.93 17.85 -7.43
N GLY A 482 -15.06 18.15 -8.41
CA GLY A 482 -15.37 19.00 -9.57
C GLY A 482 -14.76 20.41 -9.47
N LEU A 483 -14.84 21.12 -10.58
CA LEU A 483 -14.27 22.46 -10.72
C LEU A 483 -15.21 23.53 -10.16
N ARG A 484 -14.60 24.58 -9.57
CA ARG A 484 -15.27 25.84 -9.29
C ARG A 484 -15.42 26.66 -10.60
N PRO A 485 -16.37 27.63 -10.68
CA PRO A 485 -16.58 28.39 -11.92
C PRO A 485 -15.32 29.04 -12.47
N HIS A 486 -14.48 29.67 -11.63
CA HIS A 486 -13.25 30.32 -12.07
C HIS A 486 -12.17 29.29 -12.48
N GLU A 487 -12.10 28.14 -11.84
CA GLU A 487 -11.18 27.03 -12.21
C GLU A 487 -11.55 26.47 -13.59
N ALA A 488 -12.86 26.33 -13.86
CA ALA A 488 -13.37 25.89 -15.15
C ALA A 488 -13.02 26.91 -16.27
N ASP A 489 -13.13 28.22 -15.97
CA ASP A 489 -12.73 29.27 -16.91
C ASP A 489 -11.24 29.21 -17.23
N HIS A 490 -10.38 29.12 -16.19
CA HIS A 490 -8.93 29.02 -16.37
C HIS A 490 -8.52 27.77 -17.13
N LEU A 491 -9.16 26.62 -16.84
CA LEU A 491 -8.88 25.40 -17.57
C LEU A 491 -9.20 25.56 -19.06
N VAL A 492 -10.39 26.09 -19.38
CA VAL A 492 -10.78 26.34 -20.79
C VAL A 492 -9.82 27.28 -21.49
N ASP A 493 -9.34 28.35 -20.82
CA ASP A 493 -8.36 29.27 -21.38
C ASP A 493 -7.03 28.55 -21.69
N GLN A 494 -6.57 27.67 -20.84
CA GLN A 494 -5.36 26.85 -21.06
C GLN A 494 -5.58 25.89 -22.23
N LEU A 495 -6.73 25.21 -22.30
CA LEU A 495 -7.06 24.30 -23.42
C LEU A 495 -7.12 25.08 -24.76
N ALA A 496 -7.66 26.28 -24.74
CA ALA A 496 -7.63 27.15 -25.92
C ALA A 496 -6.19 27.56 -26.30
N ALA A 497 -5.35 27.87 -25.32
CA ALA A 497 -3.94 28.21 -25.55
C ALA A 497 -3.12 27.07 -26.16
N LEU A 498 -3.46 25.80 -25.87
CA LEU A 498 -2.79 24.65 -26.48
C LEU A 498 -2.91 24.58 -28.00
N THR A 499 -3.92 25.26 -28.61
CA THR A 499 -4.02 25.36 -30.07
C THR A 499 -2.90 26.22 -30.70
N GLY A 500 -2.17 26.99 -29.89
CA GLY A 500 -1.00 27.76 -30.28
C GLY A 500 0.33 26.98 -30.21
N VAL A 501 0.35 25.75 -29.70
CA VAL A 501 1.55 24.92 -29.69
C VAL A 501 1.72 24.24 -31.04
N ASP A 502 2.86 24.47 -31.70
CA ASP A 502 3.19 23.78 -32.97
C ASP A 502 3.50 22.30 -32.70
N PRO A 503 2.67 21.37 -33.20
CA PRO A 503 2.88 19.94 -32.97
C PRO A 503 3.92 19.32 -33.90
N ALA A 504 4.41 20.00 -34.94
CA ALA A 504 5.25 19.40 -35.99
C ALA A 504 6.54 18.77 -35.46
N GLY A 505 7.10 19.35 -34.37
CA GLY A 505 8.31 18.82 -33.74
C GLY A 505 8.10 17.65 -32.80
N ILE A 506 6.85 17.33 -32.41
CA ILE A 506 6.51 16.30 -31.41
C ILE A 506 5.63 15.19 -31.99
N ASP A 507 4.87 15.46 -33.04
CA ASP A 507 4.07 14.49 -33.79
C ASP A 507 4.54 14.44 -35.26
N PRO A 508 5.54 13.62 -35.60
CA PRO A 508 6.07 13.54 -36.95
C PRO A 508 5.06 13.01 -37.98
N LEU A 509 3.97 12.39 -37.54
CA LEU A 509 2.91 11.91 -38.43
C LEU A 509 1.94 13.02 -38.86
N GLY A 510 2.06 14.21 -38.24
CA GLY A 510 1.21 15.34 -38.50
C GLY A 510 -0.22 15.19 -37.97
N GLY A 511 -1.00 16.26 -38.07
CA GLY A 511 -2.41 16.22 -37.69
C GLY A 511 -3.15 15.14 -38.48
N ARG A 512 -3.88 14.30 -37.82
CA ARG A 512 -4.58 13.12 -38.39
C ARG A 512 -5.90 13.60 -39.00
N PRO A 513 -6.02 13.63 -40.32
CA PRO A 513 -7.30 13.90 -40.95
C PRO A 513 -8.28 12.79 -40.53
N GLY A 514 -9.52 13.17 -40.21
CA GLY A 514 -10.51 12.20 -39.75
C GLY A 514 -10.23 11.74 -38.31
N PHE A 515 -9.93 12.64 -37.37
CA PHE A 515 -9.61 12.32 -35.97
C PHE A 515 -10.62 11.37 -35.32
N TYR A 516 -11.92 11.54 -35.57
CA TYR A 516 -12.94 10.63 -35.06
C TYR A 516 -12.78 9.20 -35.59
N GLY A 517 -12.46 9.03 -36.88
CA GLY A 517 -12.21 7.71 -37.45
C GLY A 517 -11.01 7.04 -36.81
N TRP A 518 -9.91 7.78 -36.63
CA TRP A 518 -8.73 7.28 -35.95
C TRP A 518 -9.04 6.92 -34.48
N LEU A 519 -9.76 7.77 -33.73
CA LEU A 519 -10.17 7.51 -32.34
C LEU A 519 -11.03 6.25 -32.23
N SER A 520 -11.95 6.05 -33.18
CA SER A 520 -12.81 4.86 -33.29
C SER A 520 -11.98 3.60 -33.47
N GLU A 521 -10.99 3.61 -34.36
CA GLU A 521 -10.07 2.47 -34.55
C GLU A 521 -9.20 2.21 -33.31
N GLN A 522 -8.77 3.26 -32.58
CA GLN A 522 -8.06 3.05 -31.30
C GLN A 522 -8.95 2.35 -30.27
N LEU A 523 -10.24 2.69 -30.19
CA LEU A 523 -11.18 2.02 -29.29
C LEU A 523 -11.40 0.57 -29.70
N VAL A 524 -11.56 0.29 -30.99
CA VAL A 524 -11.68 -1.09 -31.51
C VAL A 524 -10.43 -1.91 -31.19
N ALA A 525 -9.24 -1.36 -31.47
CA ALA A 525 -7.97 -2.02 -31.16
C ALA A 525 -7.80 -2.28 -29.64
N LEU A 526 -8.26 -1.37 -28.80
CA LEU A 526 -8.28 -1.56 -27.35
C LEU A 526 -9.14 -2.79 -26.98
N VAL A 527 -10.35 -2.90 -27.55
CA VAL A 527 -11.25 -4.02 -27.26
C VAL A 527 -10.67 -5.34 -27.77
N GLU A 528 -10.01 -5.36 -28.92
CA GLU A 528 -9.31 -6.53 -29.47
C GLU A 528 -8.14 -6.98 -28.57
N ALA A 529 -7.45 -6.02 -27.98
CA ALA A 529 -6.28 -6.26 -27.11
C ALA A 529 -6.65 -6.64 -25.65
N LEU A 530 -7.92 -6.61 -25.27
CA LEU A 530 -8.33 -7.02 -23.93
C LEU A 530 -8.03 -8.50 -23.66
N PRO A 531 -7.73 -8.90 -22.42
CA PRO A 531 -7.60 -10.30 -22.04
C PRO A 531 -8.88 -11.09 -22.38
N ARG A 532 -8.74 -12.37 -22.72
CA ARG A 532 -9.87 -13.26 -23.03
C ARG A 532 -10.95 -13.22 -21.97
N GLN A 533 -10.59 -13.20 -20.69
CA GLN A 533 -11.52 -13.12 -19.57
C GLN A 533 -12.32 -11.81 -19.60
N SER A 534 -11.66 -10.67 -19.84
CA SER A 534 -12.32 -9.36 -19.93
C SER A 534 -13.23 -9.30 -21.15
N GLN A 535 -12.83 -9.83 -22.30
CA GLN A 535 -13.66 -9.92 -23.51
C GLN A 535 -14.91 -10.80 -23.30
N GLN A 536 -14.77 -11.96 -22.65
CA GLN A 536 -15.89 -12.85 -22.31
C GLN A 536 -16.87 -12.17 -21.36
N THR A 537 -16.36 -11.49 -20.33
CA THR A 537 -17.18 -10.76 -19.37
C THR A 537 -17.89 -9.58 -20.05
N ALA A 538 -17.22 -8.85 -20.95
CA ALA A 538 -17.83 -7.77 -21.72
C ALA A 538 -19.03 -8.25 -22.54
N ARG A 539 -18.88 -9.36 -23.29
CA ARG A 539 -19.98 -9.98 -24.05
C ARG A 539 -21.12 -10.45 -23.16
N PHE A 540 -20.80 -11.06 -22.02
CA PHE A 540 -21.79 -11.49 -21.03
C PHE A 540 -22.61 -10.31 -20.49
N LEU A 541 -21.97 -9.16 -20.30
CA LEU A 541 -22.60 -7.91 -19.86
C LEU A 541 -23.30 -7.14 -21.00
N GLY A 542 -23.33 -7.69 -22.23
CA GLY A 542 -24.02 -7.10 -23.37
C GLY A 542 -23.22 -6.06 -24.15
N LEU A 543 -21.92 -5.88 -23.86
CA LEU A 543 -21.05 -5.03 -24.67
C LEU A 543 -20.68 -5.74 -25.99
N PRO A 544 -20.65 -5.05 -27.15
CA PRO A 544 -20.33 -5.65 -28.43
C PRO A 544 -18.86 -6.12 -28.49
N ASP A 545 -18.58 -7.10 -29.34
CA ASP A 545 -17.21 -7.42 -29.73
C ASP A 545 -16.63 -6.36 -30.69
N ALA A 546 -15.33 -6.44 -30.96
CA ALA A 546 -14.64 -5.44 -31.76
C ALA A 546 -15.20 -5.27 -33.18
N PRO A 547 -15.53 -6.34 -33.97
CA PRO A 547 -16.17 -6.18 -35.26
C PRO A 547 -17.50 -5.44 -35.19
N ARG A 548 -18.36 -5.82 -34.25
CA ARG A 548 -19.66 -5.18 -34.06
C ARG A 548 -19.54 -3.75 -33.57
N LEU A 549 -18.56 -3.49 -32.70
CA LEU A 549 -18.28 -2.13 -32.23
C LEU A 549 -17.83 -1.24 -33.40
N ARG A 550 -16.97 -1.73 -34.31
CA ARG A 550 -16.52 -1.00 -35.50
C ARG A 550 -17.71 -0.61 -36.40
N GLU A 551 -18.65 -1.55 -36.63
CA GLU A 551 -19.87 -1.26 -37.41
C GLU A 551 -20.71 -0.16 -36.77
N ILE A 552 -20.86 -0.18 -35.46
CA ILE A 552 -21.65 0.83 -34.73
C ILE A 552 -20.97 2.19 -34.82
N LEU A 553 -19.64 2.26 -34.56
CA LEU A 553 -18.87 3.49 -34.63
C LEU A 553 -18.89 4.11 -36.03
N ALA A 554 -18.82 3.31 -37.08
CA ALA A 554 -18.82 3.79 -38.47
C ALA A 554 -20.15 4.49 -38.91
N ARG A 555 -21.22 4.36 -38.12
CA ARG A 555 -22.50 5.04 -38.38
C ARG A 555 -22.52 6.50 -38.00
N HIS A 556 -21.53 6.92 -37.18
CA HIS A 556 -21.41 8.29 -36.69
C HIS A 556 -20.33 9.06 -37.46
N ARG A 557 -20.54 10.35 -37.56
CA ARG A 557 -19.60 11.27 -38.21
C ARG A 557 -19.41 12.49 -37.32
N VAL A 558 -18.20 12.97 -37.26
CA VAL A 558 -17.80 14.22 -36.58
C VAL A 558 -17.10 15.08 -37.61
N SER A 559 -17.35 16.36 -37.57
CA SER A 559 -16.71 17.36 -38.46
C SER A 559 -15.22 17.45 -38.14
N ASP A 560 -14.38 17.50 -39.19
CA ASP A 560 -12.95 17.67 -39.02
C ASP A 560 -12.65 19.13 -38.61
N ARG A 561 -11.89 19.28 -37.51
CA ARG A 561 -11.41 20.57 -37.00
C ARG A 561 -9.91 20.66 -37.12
N ALA A 562 -9.40 21.88 -37.08
CA ALA A 562 -7.97 22.09 -36.99
C ALA A 562 -7.40 21.39 -35.76
N PRO A 563 -6.38 20.52 -35.91
CA PRO A 563 -5.84 19.77 -34.78
C PRO A 563 -5.09 20.67 -33.80
N ALA A 564 -5.07 20.27 -32.55
CA ALA A 564 -4.35 20.94 -31.47
C ALA A 564 -3.61 19.90 -30.63
N LEU A 565 -2.65 20.36 -29.83
CA LEU A 565 -2.08 19.54 -28.77
C LEU A 565 -3.16 19.33 -27.68
N LEU A 566 -3.38 18.07 -27.33
CA LEU A 566 -4.32 17.64 -26.30
C LEU A 566 -3.54 17.01 -25.16
N HIS A 567 -4.02 17.16 -23.94
CA HIS A 567 -3.49 16.49 -22.76
C HIS A 567 -3.86 14.99 -22.75
N GLY A 568 -5.08 14.67 -23.17
CA GLY A 568 -5.57 13.32 -23.35
C GLY A 568 -5.99 12.59 -22.08
N ASP A 569 -5.74 13.09 -20.86
CA ASP A 569 -6.17 12.48 -19.59
C ASP A 569 -6.40 13.51 -18.47
N LEU A 570 -7.19 14.55 -18.74
CA LEU A 570 -7.52 15.57 -17.74
C LEU A 570 -8.57 15.10 -16.73
N ASN A 571 -8.21 14.10 -15.93
CA ASN A 571 -8.96 13.69 -14.75
C ASN A 571 -8.64 14.61 -13.55
N PRO A 572 -9.43 14.60 -12.44
CA PRO A 572 -9.21 15.49 -11.31
C PRO A 572 -7.82 15.41 -10.68
N TRP A 573 -7.17 14.23 -10.66
CA TRP A 573 -5.84 14.06 -10.07
C TRP A 573 -4.71 14.61 -10.95
N ASN A 574 -4.98 14.87 -12.23
CA ASN A 574 -4.05 15.51 -13.15
C ASN A 574 -4.20 17.05 -13.18
N LEU A 575 -5.05 17.59 -12.31
CA LEU A 575 -5.23 19.01 -12.07
C LEU A 575 -4.79 19.35 -10.64
N VAL A 576 -3.89 20.34 -10.50
CA VAL A 576 -3.36 20.74 -9.20
C VAL A 576 -3.74 22.18 -8.92
N ARG A 577 -4.36 22.44 -7.76
CA ARG A 577 -4.60 23.77 -7.23
C ARG A 577 -3.30 24.34 -6.68
N ARG A 578 -3.00 25.59 -7.03
CA ARG A 578 -1.82 26.28 -6.55
C ARG A 578 -2.16 27.20 -5.38
N ASP A 579 -1.21 27.36 -4.45
CA ASP A 579 -1.35 28.32 -3.34
C ASP A 579 -1.11 29.76 -3.78
N ASP A 580 -0.46 29.99 -4.94
CA ASP A 580 -0.02 31.30 -5.44
C ASP A 580 -0.94 31.91 -6.51
N GLY A 581 -2.08 31.28 -6.78
CA GLY A 581 -3.03 31.82 -7.77
C GLY A 581 -4.26 30.94 -7.99
N PRO A 582 -5.24 31.45 -8.72
CA PRO A 582 -6.48 30.75 -9.02
C PRO A 582 -6.35 29.70 -10.12
N ALA A 583 -5.21 29.64 -10.80
CA ALA A 583 -5.00 28.77 -11.95
C ALA A 583 -4.72 27.32 -11.49
N LEU A 584 -5.25 26.37 -12.25
CA LEU A 584 -4.90 24.96 -12.14
C LEU A 584 -3.64 24.68 -12.95
N THR A 585 -2.74 23.87 -12.40
CA THR A 585 -1.62 23.30 -13.16
C THR A 585 -2.01 21.95 -13.72
N LEU A 586 -1.70 21.71 -14.98
CA LEU A 586 -1.95 20.47 -15.71
C LEU A 586 -0.70 19.58 -15.60
N ILE A 587 -0.83 18.41 -14.94
CA ILE A 587 0.27 17.47 -14.73
C ILE A 587 -0.02 16.14 -15.40
N ASP A 588 1.00 15.30 -15.60
CA ASP A 588 0.88 13.93 -16.15
C ASP A 588 0.49 13.91 -17.64
N TRP A 589 1.36 14.45 -18.48
CA TRP A 589 1.18 14.61 -19.94
C TRP A 589 1.50 13.34 -20.74
N GLU A 590 1.62 12.18 -20.09
CA GLU A 590 1.99 10.92 -20.75
C GLU A 590 0.98 10.40 -21.79
N MET A 591 -0.28 10.86 -21.70
CA MET A 591 -1.34 10.53 -22.63
C MET A 591 -1.57 11.60 -23.70
N ALA A 592 -0.67 12.58 -23.79
CA ALA A 592 -0.78 13.67 -24.78
C ALA A 592 -0.83 13.14 -26.22
N LEU A 593 -1.60 13.81 -27.04
CA LEU A 593 -1.78 13.50 -28.46
C LEU A 593 -2.14 14.78 -29.25
N VAL A 594 -2.08 14.68 -30.58
CA VAL A 594 -2.54 15.75 -31.46
C VAL A 594 -3.89 15.36 -32.05
N GLY A 595 -4.91 16.22 -31.89
CA GLY A 595 -6.27 15.87 -32.32
C GLY A 595 -7.26 17.02 -32.22
N ASP A 596 -8.55 16.67 -32.20
CA ASP A 596 -9.67 17.61 -32.15
C ASP A 596 -9.77 18.26 -30.74
N PRO A 597 -9.65 19.59 -30.61
CA PRO A 597 -9.74 20.27 -29.32
C PRO A 597 -11.11 20.11 -28.63
N LEU A 598 -12.20 19.85 -29.38
CA LEU A 598 -13.49 19.51 -28.78
C LEU A 598 -13.44 18.20 -28.00
N TYR A 599 -12.71 17.20 -28.51
CA TYR A 599 -12.55 15.93 -27.82
C TYR A 599 -11.92 16.08 -26.43
N GLU A 600 -10.88 16.91 -26.30
CA GLU A 600 -10.24 17.19 -25.01
C GLU A 600 -11.24 17.73 -23.98
N LEU A 601 -12.02 18.73 -24.37
CA LEU A 601 -13.02 19.34 -23.50
C LEU A 601 -14.09 18.34 -23.06
N VAL A 602 -14.57 17.52 -23.99
CA VAL A 602 -15.60 16.50 -23.71
C VAL A 602 -15.05 15.37 -22.84
N ARG A 603 -13.82 14.92 -23.12
CA ARG A 603 -13.14 13.90 -22.33
C ARG A 603 -12.90 14.36 -20.90
N HIS A 604 -12.43 15.59 -20.70
CA HIS A 604 -12.29 16.18 -19.36
C HIS A 604 -13.62 16.14 -18.59
N MET A 605 -14.73 16.56 -19.19
CA MET A 605 -16.05 16.56 -18.56
C MET A 605 -16.57 15.13 -18.27
N HIS A 606 -16.09 14.13 -18.99
CA HIS A 606 -16.39 12.73 -18.72
C HIS A 606 -15.59 12.19 -17.53
N LEU A 607 -14.31 12.55 -17.43
CA LEU A 607 -13.39 12.07 -16.38
C LEU A 607 -13.54 12.83 -15.06
N THR A 608 -14.04 14.08 -15.10
CA THR A 608 -14.20 14.95 -13.94
C THR A 608 -15.67 15.19 -13.63
N PRO A 609 -16.10 15.10 -12.35
CA PRO A 609 -17.46 15.44 -11.96
C PRO A 609 -17.79 16.88 -12.39
N THR A 610 -18.70 17.02 -13.34
CA THR A 610 -19.03 18.32 -13.93
C THR A 610 -20.52 18.57 -13.85
N ARG A 611 -20.92 19.60 -13.06
CA ARG A 611 -22.31 20.04 -12.95
C ARG A 611 -22.79 20.65 -14.28
N PRO A 612 -24.09 20.56 -14.60
CA PRO A 612 -24.62 21.08 -15.87
C PRO A 612 -24.26 22.53 -16.13
N GLU A 613 -24.38 23.40 -15.13
CA GLU A 613 -24.06 24.82 -15.24
C GLU A 613 -22.58 25.10 -15.51
N ILE A 614 -21.68 24.28 -14.94
CA ILE A 614 -20.23 24.36 -15.20
C ILE A 614 -19.94 23.88 -16.63
N ARG A 615 -20.54 22.77 -17.05
CA ARG A 615 -20.41 22.27 -18.41
C ARG A 615 -20.82 23.32 -19.45
N ASP A 616 -22.00 23.92 -19.27
CA ASP A 616 -22.54 24.89 -20.20
C ASP A 616 -21.68 26.19 -20.21
N ARG A 617 -21.10 26.56 -19.05
CA ARG A 617 -20.14 27.65 -18.94
C ARG A 617 -18.85 27.34 -19.73
N MET A 618 -18.31 26.14 -19.57
CA MET A 618 -17.08 25.72 -20.26
C MET A 618 -17.27 25.71 -21.77
N PHE A 619 -18.37 25.15 -22.28
CA PHE A 619 -18.66 25.17 -23.73
C PHE A 619 -18.79 26.57 -24.28
N ARG A 620 -19.53 27.46 -23.62
CA ARG A 620 -19.67 28.86 -24.06
C ARG A 620 -18.34 29.58 -24.12
N ARG A 621 -17.51 29.42 -23.07
CA ARG A 621 -16.19 30.06 -23.02
C ARG A 621 -15.27 29.47 -24.08
N TRP A 622 -15.24 28.15 -24.24
CA TRP A 622 -14.43 27.47 -25.25
C TRP A 622 -14.77 27.93 -26.66
N ALA A 623 -16.05 28.03 -27.02
CA ALA A 623 -16.51 28.51 -28.31
C ALA A 623 -16.22 30.00 -28.54
N ALA A 624 -16.16 30.81 -27.49
CA ALA A 624 -15.82 32.23 -27.57
C ALA A 624 -14.30 32.50 -27.65
N ARG A 625 -13.47 31.56 -27.21
CA ARG A 625 -12.00 31.70 -27.17
C ARG A 625 -11.31 31.22 -28.43
N LEU A 626 -11.92 30.32 -29.17
CA LEU A 626 -11.34 29.64 -30.32
C LEU A 626 -11.96 30.12 -31.63
N ASP A 627 -11.16 30.12 -32.70
CA ASP A 627 -11.60 30.43 -34.06
C ASP A 627 -12.58 29.39 -34.60
N ALA A 628 -13.33 29.78 -35.65
CA ALA A 628 -14.30 28.89 -36.31
C ALA A 628 -13.69 27.58 -36.81
N ARG A 629 -12.39 27.57 -37.22
CA ARG A 629 -11.69 26.37 -37.66
C ARG A 629 -11.57 25.27 -36.57
N HIS A 630 -11.69 25.66 -35.27
CA HIS A 630 -11.65 24.76 -34.13
C HIS A 630 -13.04 24.48 -33.53
N THR A 631 -14.05 25.32 -33.87
CA THR A 631 -15.34 25.29 -33.16
C THR A 631 -16.54 24.98 -34.05
N HIS A 632 -16.40 24.88 -35.39
CA HIS A 632 -17.55 24.59 -36.23
C HIS A 632 -18.21 23.27 -35.86
N ASP A 633 -19.56 23.22 -35.96
CA ASP A 633 -20.40 22.08 -35.68
C ASP A 633 -20.28 21.44 -34.28
N TRP A 634 -19.64 22.11 -33.32
CA TRP A 634 -19.40 21.52 -31.98
C TRP A 634 -20.69 21.14 -31.26
N GLN A 635 -21.81 21.88 -31.44
CA GLN A 635 -23.08 21.62 -30.76
C GLN A 635 -23.69 20.27 -31.13
N ARG A 636 -23.38 19.77 -32.33
CA ARG A 636 -23.77 18.43 -32.79
C ARG A 636 -22.80 17.38 -32.31
N ASP A 637 -21.50 17.66 -32.45
CA ASP A 637 -20.44 16.65 -32.40
C ASP A 637 -20.03 16.26 -30.96
N TRP A 638 -20.19 17.18 -29.97
CA TRP A 638 -19.81 16.88 -28.59
C TRP A 638 -20.52 15.65 -28.00
N ARG A 639 -21.77 15.38 -28.46
CA ARG A 639 -22.54 14.22 -28.01
C ARG A 639 -21.93 12.91 -28.49
N VAL A 640 -21.36 12.90 -29.69
CA VAL A 640 -20.69 11.73 -30.26
C VAL A 640 -19.41 11.44 -29.46
N TYR A 641 -18.61 12.46 -29.16
CA TYR A 641 -17.43 12.28 -28.31
C TYR A 641 -17.75 11.84 -26.89
N ARG A 642 -18.80 12.39 -26.27
CA ARG A 642 -19.27 11.93 -24.97
C ARG A 642 -19.68 10.46 -24.98
N TRP A 643 -20.37 10.08 -26.05
CA TRP A 643 -20.82 8.71 -26.22
C TRP A 643 -19.62 7.74 -26.39
N ILE A 644 -18.63 8.07 -27.21
CA ILE A 644 -17.45 7.20 -27.39
C ILE A 644 -16.66 7.04 -26.08
N GLU A 645 -16.57 8.09 -25.25
CA GLU A 645 -15.91 8.01 -23.95
C GLU A 645 -16.67 7.14 -22.93
N LEU A 646 -18.00 7.17 -22.93
CA LEU A 646 -18.81 6.26 -22.13
C LEU A 646 -18.56 4.81 -22.51
N VAL A 647 -18.55 4.53 -23.80
CA VAL A 647 -18.28 3.17 -24.32
C VAL A 647 -16.85 2.73 -23.97
N ARG A 648 -15.87 3.61 -24.17
CA ARG A 648 -14.46 3.33 -23.83
C ARG A 648 -14.29 3.02 -22.34
N SER A 649 -14.88 3.82 -21.45
CA SER A 649 -14.82 3.60 -20.00
C SER A 649 -15.46 2.26 -19.61
N ALA A 650 -16.55 1.84 -20.29
CA ALA A 650 -17.17 0.57 -19.99
C ALA A 650 -16.24 -0.64 -20.23
N TYR A 651 -15.35 -0.59 -21.22
CA TYR A 651 -14.36 -1.65 -21.46
C TYR A 651 -13.14 -1.52 -20.54
N VAL A 652 -12.61 -0.31 -20.38
CA VAL A 652 -11.39 -0.08 -19.58
C VAL A 652 -11.65 -0.37 -18.11
N ASP A 653 -12.75 0.10 -17.54
CA ASP A 653 -13.07 -0.11 -16.13
C ASP A 653 -13.49 -1.56 -15.86
N LEU A 654 -14.12 -2.23 -16.83
CA LEU A 654 -14.36 -3.67 -16.76
C LEU A 654 -13.06 -4.46 -16.68
N ASP A 655 -12.09 -4.15 -17.54
CA ASP A 655 -10.78 -4.81 -17.53
C ASP A 655 -10.06 -4.61 -16.21
N ARG A 656 -10.09 -3.40 -15.67
CA ARG A 656 -9.53 -3.09 -14.34
C ARG A 656 -10.21 -3.86 -13.22
N LEU A 657 -11.55 -3.99 -13.31
CA LEU A 657 -12.34 -4.77 -12.35
C LEU A 657 -12.01 -6.27 -12.41
N VAL A 658 -11.89 -6.82 -13.63
CA VAL A 658 -11.63 -8.25 -13.86
C VAL A 658 -10.20 -8.63 -13.50
N THR A 659 -9.22 -7.77 -13.85
CA THR A 659 -7.79 -8.05 -13.66
C THR A 659 -7.24 -7.56 -12.34
N GLY A 660 -7.94 -6.70 -11.62
CA GLY A 660 -7.43 -6.01 -10.43
C GLY A 660 -6.37 -4.95 -10.75
N SER A 661 -6.18 -4.61 -12.03
CA SER A 661 -5.12 -3.71 -12.47
C SER A 661 -5.31 -2.29 -11.95
N SER A 662 -4.27 -1.72 -11.36
CA SER A 662 -4.21 -0.34 -10.86
C SER A 662 -5.29 0.04 -9.82
N LEU A 663 -5.90 -0.92 -9.11
CA LEU A 663 -6.90 -0.66 -8.07
C LEU A 663 -6.33 0.09 -6.85
N ASP A 664 -5.01 0.20 -6.74
CA ASP A 664 -4.30 1.03 -5.76
C ASP A 664 -4.37 2.53 -6.09
N ALA A 665 -4.62 2.90 -7.36
CA ALA A 665 -4.79 4.29 -7.78
C ALA A 665 -6.20 4.83 -7.42
N PRO A 666 -6.30 6.02 -6.78
CA PRO A 666 -7.59 6.57 -6.33
C PRO A 666 -8.62 6.81 -7.44
N ASN A 667 -8.18 7.28 -8.62
CA ASN A 667 -9.01 7.49 -9.79
C ASN A 667 -9.61 6.17 -10.32
N VAL A 668 -8.81 5.12 -10.39
CA VAL A 668 -9.26 3.79 -10.83
C VAL A 668 -10.27 3.21 -9.86
N ARG A 669 -10.03 3.29 -8.55
CA ARG A 669 -11.00 2.84 -7.54
C ARG A 669 -12.35 3.52 -7.67
N ARG A 670 -12.36 4.83 -7.91
CA ARG A 670 -13.60 5.58 -8.09
C ARG A 670 -14.37 5.14 -9.34
N ALA A 671 -13.69 4.99 -10.47
CA ALA A 671 -14.29 4.53 -11.73
C ALA A 671 -14.90 3.13 -11.58
N VAL A 672 -14.17 2.20 -10.99
CA VAL A 672 -14.64 0.82 -10.76
C VAL A 672 -15.81 0.77 -9.77
N ALA A 673 -15.82 1.62 -8.72
CA ALA A 673 -16.94 1.71 -7.78
C ALA A 673 -18.25 2.18 -8.45
N SER A 674 -18.18 2.98 -9.51
CA SER A 674 -19.33 3.47 -10.29
C SER A 674 -19.61 2.66 -11.56
N TYR A 675 -18.96 1.50 -11.75
CA TYR A 675 -18.99 0.74 -13.00
C TYR A 675 -20.42 0.40 -13.48
N GLY A 676 -21.33 0.04 -12.57
CA GLY A 676 -22.72 -0.27 -12.93
C GLY A 676 -23.43 0.87 -13.66
N MET A 677 -23.18 2.13 -13.27
CA MET A 677 -23.71 3.31 -13.95
C MET A 677 -23.05 3.52 -15.33
N THR A 678 -21.73 3.32 -15.40
CA THR A 678 -20.97 3.43 -16.66
C THR A 678 -21.46 2.40 -17.67
N LEU A 679 -21.66 1.15 -17.27
CA LEU A 679 -22.19 0.07 -18.11
C LEU A 679 -23.60 0.39 -18.62
N ALA A 680 -24.50 0.82 -17.74
CA ALA A 680 -25.86 1.18 -18.12
C ALA A 680 -25.89 2.34 -19.13
N ALA A 681 -25.07 3.37 -18.92
CA ALA A 681 -24.95 4.49 -19.84
C ALA A 681 -24.35 4.08 -21.20
N ALA A 682 -23.34 3.21 -21.20
CA ALA A 682 -22.68 2.73 -22.42
C ALA A 682 -23.64 1.85 -23.24
N THR A 683 -24.35 0.89 -22.63
CA THR A 683 -25.30 0.01 -23.32
C THR A 683 -26.49 0.80 -23.88
N ALA A 684 -27.02 1.76 -23.14
CA ALA A 684 -28.03 2.68 -23.63
C ALA A 684 -27.55 3.50 -24.84
N SER A 685 -26.32 4.01 -24.77
CA SER A 685 -25.69 4.78 -25.86
C SER A 685 -25.47 3.95 -27.13
N LEU A 686 -25.24 2.64 -26.98
CA LEU A 686 -25.07 1.70 -28.10
C LEU A 686 -26.40 1.25 -28.73
N GLY A 687 -27.54 1.74 -28.20
CA GLY A 687 -28.87 1.30 -28.67
C GLY A 687 -29.17 -0.17 -28.35
N LEU A 688 -28.46 -0.74 -27.39
CA LEU A 688 -28.66 -2.10 -26.92
C LEU A 688 -29.71 -2.03 -25.81
N SER A 689 -30.92 -2.54 -26.08
CA SER A 689 -32.00 -2.58 -25.11
C SER A 689 -31.55 -3.34 -23.85
N GLY A 690 -31.45 -2.60 -22.73
CA GLY A 690 -31.04 -3.16 -21.46
C GLY A 690 -32.03 -4.25 -21.01
N ARG A 691 -31.59 -5.49 -20.85
CA ARG A 691 -32.26 -6.41 -19.96
C ARG A 691 -32.14 -5.85 -18.53
N PRO A 692 -33.23 -5.88 -17.73
CA PRO A 692 -33.11 -5.48 -16.33
C PRO A 692 -32.17 -6.46 -15.62
N TRP A 693 -30.98 -5.99 -15.28
CA TRP A 693 -29.95 -6.79 -14.65
C TRP A 693 -30.17 -6.85 -13.14
N GLY A 694 -30.72 -7.98 -12.68
CA GLY A 694 -30.24 -8.47 -11.39
C GLY A 694 -28.75 -8.81 -11.58
N LEU A 695 -27.88 -8.11 -10.90
CA LEU A 695 -26.44 -8.42 -10.88
C LEU A 695 -26.29 -9.93 -10.63
N PRO A 696 -25.81 -10.75 -11.60
CA PRO A 696 -25.48 -12.12 -11.28
C PRO A 696 -24.43 -12.07 -10.16
N ARG A 697 -24.54 -12.97 -9.22
CA ARG A 697 -23.45 -13.27 -8.30
C ARG A 697 -22.27 -13.83 -9.13
N LEU A 698 -21.61 -12.93 -9.89
CA LEU A 698 -20.27 -13.20 -10.35
C LEU A 698 -19.50 -13.49 -9.08
N GLY A 699 -18.68 -14.55 -9.04
CA GLY A 699 -17.73 -14.83 -7.95
C GLY A 699 -16.65 -13.75 -7.80
N LEU A 700 -17.01 -12.52 -8.16
CA LEU A 700 -16.29 -11.30 -7.82
C LEU A 700 -16.35 -11.16 -6.31
N PRO A 701 -15.21 -10.96 -5.65
CA PRO A 701 -15.20 -10.63 -4.23
C PRO A 701 -16.21 -9.50 -4.04
N ARG A 702 -17.19 -9.69 -3.15
CA ARG A 702 -18.19 -8.67 -2.80
C ARG A 702 -17.47 -7.40 -2.43
N LEU A 703 -17.37 -6.47 -3.36
CA LEU A 703 -17.13 -5.08 -3.04
C LEU A 703 -18.37 -4.65 -2.26
N GLY A 704 -18.23 -4.52 -0.94
CA GLY A 704 -19.31 -4.05 -0.08
C GLY A 704 -19.74 -2.67 -0.56
N LEU A 705 -20.83 -2.63 -1.30
CA LEU A 705 -21.64 -1.44 -1.54
C LEU A 705 -22.77 -1.51 -0.52
N GLY A 706 -22.61 -0.75 0.56
CA GLY A 706 -23.57 -0.54 1.63
C GLY A 706 -23.01 0.42 2.63
#